data_12db8fe257fa5644bf748cc79b026b50
#
_entry.id   12db8fe257fa5644bf748cc79b026b50
#
_cell.length_a   1.000
_cell.length_b   1.000
_cell.length_c   1.000
_cell.angle_alpha   90.00
_cell.angle_beta   90.00
_cell.angle_gamma   90.00
#
_symmetry.space_group_name_H-M   'P 1'
#
loop_
_entity.id
_entity.type
_entity.pdbx_description
1 polymer ?
#
loop_
_entity_poly.entity_id
_entity_poly.type
_entity_poly.pdbx_seq_one_letter_code
_entity_poly.pdbx_strand_id
1 'polypeptide(L)'
;MTPKKPRIDEIKDLLNRYSYEYYTLDKPSVSDAVYDSLMDELKKIESDHPELITIDSPTQRVGNKLLDGFQKVEHARRMVSLNDVFDKSEVEAWIERTDKLIPGQRHEFFTDIKMDGLACALIYVDGVLSQAVTRGDSFVGEDVTNNVRTIKNVPLRLREAAGFENFLHGRTEIRGEIVMLKRDFEELNKKQKSLGLPTFANPRNLAAGTIRQLDPVLVAARPLHFRGYDVIRDDSSEVPTNSFAYEALTALGISRNQQASVFDNLSDVMKFVDEWSDKRHDLPFNTDGLVIKINDREIYDNLGMVGKNPRGAVAYKYAAEEATTIVRDIVISIGRTGAATPVAVFDPVVVAGTTVQHASLHNADEIERLDIRRGDTVVIFKAGDIIPQVESVLKELRPADSEPIDYEAELKRQYPELEFVRPEGEAVYRVKGSSGPLILKRALAHFASKGALDIDTLGEKNVEVLIDNGLVGDLADIFTLTKDDLLKLDRFADISAQKLISAIADKKRPELERFLYGLGIRHIGAQTAIDLTNHFESMENLAKATIDDLRQVDGVGEIVAESVVAWFADEDNVKLLNKFTELGVVPWFNKKSGGLSGKSFVVTGTLKSMGRDAAADKIRNLGGVFQTAVSKDTTYLVAGGKVGASKLKKAEQYGTKIIDEEELLRMIENAG
;
A
#
# COMPACT_ATOMS: atom_id res chain seq x y z
N MET A 1 -21.66 -10.30 -47.83
CA MET A 1 -20.76 -9.14 -47.97
C MET A 1 -20.65 -8.55 -46.58
N THR A 2 -19.48 -8.62 -45.94
CA THR A 2 -19.22 -7.94 -44.67
C THR A 2 -19.35 -6.42 -44.90
N PRO A 3 -20.13 -5.69 -44.10
CA PRO A 3 -20.23 -4.25 -44.26
C PRO A 3 -18.84 -3.63 -44.15
N LYS A 4 -18.48 -2.76 -45.10
CA LYS A 4 -17.21 -2.02 -45.10
C LYS A 4 -17.19 -1.16 -43.84
N LYS A 5 -16.18 -1.36 -42.96
CA LYS A 5 -16.00 -0.50 -41.77
C LYS A 5 -15.95 0.98 -42.18
N PRO A 6 -16.58 1.89 -41.41
CA PRO A 6 -16.41 3.31 -41.64
C PRO A 6 -14.93 3.71 -41.57
N ARG A 7 -14.52 4.69 -42.41
CA ARG A 7 -13.12 5.17 -42.47
C ARG A 7 -12.55 5.56 -41.09
N ILE A 8 -13.38 6.11 -40.22
CA ILE A 8 -12.98 6.48 -38.86
C ILE A 8 -12.55 5.25 -38.02
N ASP A 9 -13.27 4.13 -38.14
CA ASP A 9 -12.93 2.91 -37.40
C ASP A 9 -11.63 2.28 -37.94
N GLU A 10 -11.44 2.33 -39.29
CA GLU A 10 -10.18 1.87 -39.90
C GLU A 10 -8.98 2.67 -39.38
N ILE A 11 -9.10 4.00 -39.25
CA ILE A 11 -8.03 4.87 -38.75
C ILE A 11 -7.78 4.57 -37.24
N LYS A 12 -8.83 4.44 -36.43
CA LYS A 12 -8.69 4.09 -35.01
C LYS A 12 -7.98 2.76 -34.81
N ASP A 13 -8.35 1.73 -35.59
CA ASP A 13 -7.70 0.41 -35.55
C ASP A 13 -6.22 0.49 -35.95
N LEU A 14 -5.89 1.24 -36.99
CA LEU A 14 -4.50 1.45 -37.44
C LEU A 14 -3.67 2.19 -36.37
N LEU A 15 -4.18 3.30 -35.84
CA LEU A 15 -3.47 4.07 -34.80
C LEU A 15 -3.24 3.27 -33.55
N ASN A 16 -4.21 2.47 -33.11
CA ASN A 16 -4.05 1.58 -31.96
C ASN A 16 -3.02 0.48 -32.23
N ARG A 17 -2.99 -0.11 -33.43
CA ARG A 17 -1.98 -1.09 -33.82
C ARG A 17 -0.60 -0.48 -33.87
N TYR A 18 -0.40 0.68 -34.51
CA TYR A 18 0.90 1.36 -34.61
C TYR A 18 1.42 1.82 -33.25
N SER A 19 0.51 2.30 -32.39
CA SER A 19 0.84 2.62 -30.99
C SER A 19 1.35 1.41 -30.23
N TYR A 20 0.71 0.24 -30.39
CA TYR A 20 1.14 -1.01 -29.78
C TYR A 20 2.50 -1.47 -30.31
N GLU A 21 2.70 -1.44 -31.64
CA GLU A 21 3.98 -1.82 -32.27
C GLU A 21 5.13 -0.94 -31.79
N TYR A 22 4.88 0.38 -31.63
CA TYR A 22 5.88 1.33 -31.18
C TYR A 22 6.15 1.26 -29.67
N TYR A 23 5.10 1.41 -28.83
CA TYR A 23 5.27 1.59 -27.39
C TYR A 23 5.31 0.29 -26.59
N THR A 24 4.84 -0.82 -27.15
CA THR A 24 4.78 -2.11 -26.47
C THR A 24 5.76 -3.12 -27.04
N LEU A 25 5.84 -3.24 -28.37
CA LEU A 25 6.74 -4.21 -29.01
C LEU A 25 8.11 -3.64 -29.35
N ASP A 26 8.30 -2.31 -29.32
CA ASP A 26 9.52 -1.61 -29.79
C ASP A 26 9.93 -2.02 -31.23
N LYS A 27 8.92 -2.22 -32.09
CA LYS A 27 9.04 -2.64 -33.49
C LYS A 27 8.04 -1.89 -34.37
N PRO A 28 8.25 -0.58 -34.59
CA PRO A 28 7.34 0.20 -35.42
C PRO A 28 7.35 -0.27 -36.86
N SER A 29 6.16 -0.46 -37.44
CA SER A 29 5.97 -0.82 -38.85
C SER A 29 5.83 0.41 -39.76
N VAL A 30 5.65 1.61 -39.19
CA VAL A 30 5.50 2.88 -39.89
C VAL A 30 6.36 3.97 -39.26
N SER A 31 6.63 5.05 -40.02
CA SER A 31 7.31 6.24 -39.47
C SER A 31 6.35 7.10 -38.64
N ASP A 32 6.92 7.94 -37.77
CA ASP A 32 6.16 8.89 -36.95
C ASP A 32 5.30 9.81 -37.81
N ALA A 33 5.80 10.24 -39.00
CA ALA A 33 5.06 11.07 -39.92
C ALA A 33 3.76 10.42 -40.46
N VAL A 34 3.76 9.09 -40.64
CA VAL A 34 2.56 8.35 -41.05
C VAL A 34 1.56 8.28 -39.91
N TYR A 35 2.03 8.02 -38.69
CA TYR A 35 1.20 8.02 -37.51
C TYR A 35 0.54 9.39 -37.24
N ASP A 36 1.33 10.46 -37.31
CA ASP A 36 0.86 11.84 -37.10
C ASP A 36 -0.17 12.24 -38.16
N SER A 37 0.07 11.89 -39.44
CA SER A 37 -0.88 12.17 -40.54
C SER A 37 -2.23 11.48 -40.29
N LEU A 38 -2.25 10.22 -39.88
CA LEU A 38 -3.50 9.50 -39.53
C LEU A 38 -4.16 10.09 -38.28
N MET A 39 -3.39 10.52 -37.29
CA MET A 39 -3.92 11.19 -36.12
C MET A 39 -4.58 12.53 -36.47
N ASP A 40 -4.00 13.29 -37.37
CA ASP A 40 -4.58 14.56 -37.80
C ASP A 40 -5.83 14.35 -38.68
N GLU A 41 -5.86 13.29 -39.54
CA GLU A 41 -7.08 12.88 -40.24
C GLU A 41 -8.20 12.53 -39.27
N LEU A 42 -7.88 11.75 -38.22
CA LEU A 42 -8.84 11.37 -37.18
C LEU A 42 -9.38 12.59 -36.43
N LYS A 43 -8.50 13.51 -35.99
CA LYS A 43 -8.91 14.76 -35.32
C LYS A 43 -9.83 15.60 -36.21
N LYS A 44 -9.56 15.66 -37.49
CA LYS A 44 -10.40 16.39 -38.45
C LYS A 44 -11.78 15.75 -38.57
N ILE A 45 -11.86 14.44 -38.76
CA ILE A 45 -13.14 13.73 -38.84
C ILE A 45 -13.96 13.93 -37.55
N GLU A 46 -13.31 13.80 -36.36
CA GLU A 46 -13.98 13.99 -35.08
C GLU A 46 -14.39 15.46 -34.83
N SER A 47 -13.65 16.43 -35.36
CA SER A 47 -14.03 17.85 -35.31
C SER A 47 -15.25 18.15 -36.19
N ASP A 48 -15.29 17.54 -37.38
CA ASP A 48 -16.40 17.72 -38.32
C ASP A 48 -17.64 16.92 -37.88
N HIS A 49 -17.46 15.83 -37.12
CA HIS A 49 -18.47 14.89 -36.63
C HIS A 49 -18.29 14.55 -35.17
N PRO A 50 -18.58 15.46 -34.20
CA PRO A 50 -18.38 15.22 -32.76
C PRO A 50 -19.16 14.03 -32.22
N GLU A 51 -20.26 13.63 -32.86
CA GLU A 51 -21.07 12.45 -32.50
C GLU A 51 -20.34 11.11 -32.73
N LEU A 52 -19.25 11.10 -33.51
CA LEU A 52 -18.42 9.92 -33.77
C LEU A 52 -17.26 9.76 -32.79
N ILE A 53 -17.08 10.70 -31.87
CA ILE A 53 -16.07 10.62 -30.83
C ILE A 53 -16.46 9.52 -29.87
N THR A 54 -15.57 8.52 -29.71
CA THR A 54 -15.74 7.45 -28.70
C THR A 54 -14.73 7.62 -27.57
N ILE A 55 -15.07 7.14 -26.40
CA ILE A 55 -14.23 7.26 -25.18
C ILE A 55 -12.85 6.60 -25.35
N ASP A 56 -12.75 5.61 -26.24
CA ASP A 56 -11.54 4.86 -26.56
C ASP A 56 -10.80 5.39 -27.81
N SER A 57 -11.23 6.53 -28.37
CA SER A 57 -10.51 7.15 -29.47
C SER A 57 -9.09 7.56 -29.07
N PRO A 58 -8.07 7.32 -29.91
CA PRO A 58 -6.70 7.79 -29.70
C PRO A 58 -6.60 9.30 -29.42
N THR A 59 -7.53 10.11 -29.92
CA THR A 59 -7.58 11.56 -29.67
C THR A 59 -8.02 11.92 -28.25
N GLN A 60 -8.66 11.02 -27.54
CA GLN A 60 -9.18 11.22 -26.17
C GLN A 60 -8.18 10.88 -25.07
N ARG A 61 -6.87 10.70 -25.42
CA ARG A 61 -5.84 10.35 -24.43
C ARG A 61 -5.51 11.48 -23.46
N VAL A 62 -5.52 12.71 -23.91
CA VAL A 62 -5.16 13.87 -23.09
C VAL A 62 -6.38 14.76 -22.89
N GLY A 63 -6.87 14.83 -21.65
CA GLY A 63 -7.93 15.77 -21.28
C GLY A 63 -7.38 17.20 -21.16
N ASN A 64 -8.17 18.19 -21.58
CA ASN A 64 -7.80 19.60 -21.55
C ASN A 64 -8.30 20.32 -20.28
N LYS A 65 -8.91 19.60 -19.33
CA LYS A 65 -9.48 20.19 -18.11
C LYS A 65 -8.63 19.84 -16.89
N LEU A 66 -8.28 20.84 -16.09
CA LEU A 66 -7.71 20.65 -14.78
C LEU A 66 -8.67 19.86 -13.91
N LEU A 67 -8.12 18.91 -13.13
CA LEU A 67 -8.87 18.12 -12.16
C LEU A 67 -9.02 18.92 -10.86
N ASP A 68 -10.19 18.85 -10.23
CA ASP A 68 -10.44 19.48 -8.93
C ASP A 68 -9.87 18.66 -7.76
N GLY A 69 -9.47 17.41 -8.03
CA GLY A 69 -8.92 16.43 -7.08
C GLY A 69 -9.07 15.02 -7.62
N PHE A 70 -8.66 14.03 -6.83
CA PHE A 70 -8.81 12.60 -7.17
C PHE A 70 -9.93 12.00 -6.31
N GLN A 71 -10.89 11.37 -6.98
CA GLN A 71 -11.93 10.62 -6.29
C GLN A 71 -11.34 9.34 -5.67
N LYS A 72 -11.86 8.94 -4.53
CA LYS A 72 -11.49 7.68 -3.89
C LYS A 72 -12.35 6.55 -4.43
N VAL A 73 -11.73 5.41 -4.65
CA VAL A 73 -12.37 4.22 -5.22
C VAL A 73 -11.96 3.00 -4.41
N GLU A 74 -12.93 2.22 -3.96
CA GLU A 74 -12.69 0.93 -3.32
C GLU A 74 -12.27 -0.11 -4.35
N HIS A 75 -11.25 -0.92 -4.00
CA HIS A 75 -10.84 -2.05 -4.82
C HIS A 75 -11.80 -3.23 -4.65
N ALA A 76 -12.29 -3.79 -5.73
CA ALA A 76 -13.13 -5.00 -5.69
C ALA A 76 -12.40 -6.20 -5.06
N ARG A 77 -11.08 -6.31 -5.28
CA ARG A 77 -10.17 -7.21 -4.58
C ARG A 77 -9.00 -6.40 -4.06
N ARG A 78 -8.63 -6.62 -2.79
CA ARG A 78 -7.53 -5.92 -2.12
C ARG A 78 -6.23 -5.95 -2.95
N MET A 79 -5.53 -4.82 -3.07
CA MET A 79 -4.19 -4.75 -3.65
C MET A 79 -3.15 -5.05 -2.58
N VAL A 80 -2.68 -6.29 -2.55
CA VAL A 80 -1.81 -6.84 -1.49
C VAL A 80 -0.37 -6.33 -1.57
N SER A 81 0.31 -6.36 -0.42
CA SER A 81 1.77 -6.25 -0.33
C SER A 81 2.39 -7.66 -0.28
N LEU A 82 3.71 -7.76 -0.35
CA LEU A 82 4.45 -9.03 -0.22
C LEU A 82 5.34 -9.00 1.02
N ASN A 83 5.63 -10.16 1.58
CA ASN A 83 6.68 -10.32 2.57
C ASN A 83 8.03 -10.33 1.88
N ASP A 84 8.99 -9.59 2.42
CA ASP A 84 10.36 -9.60 1.91
C ASP A 84 11.12 -10.81 2.45
N VAL A 85 11.99 -11.36 1.60
CA VAL A 85 13.00 -12.39 1.92
C VAL A 85 14.32 -11.98 1.26
N PHE A 86 15.45 -12.28 1.92
CA PHE A 86 16.76 -11.73 1.53
C PHE A 86 17.78 -12.80 1.13
N ASP A 87 17.52 -14.04 1.50
CA ASP A 87 18.42 -15.15 1.21
C ASP A 87 17.67 -16.45 0.89
N LYS A 88 18.45 -17.45 0.48
CA LYS A 88 17.92 -18.78 0.12
C LYS A 88 17.25 -19.46 1.28
N SER A 89 17.77 -19.32 2.50
CA SER A 89 17.24 -20.00 3.68
C SER A 89 15.85 -19.48 4.06
N GLU A 90 15.60 -18.19 3.86
CA GLU A 90 14.29 -17.58 4.07
C GLU A 90 13.26 -18.03 3.02
N VAL A 91 13.71 -18.22 1.75
CA VAL A 91 12.85 -18.81 0.70
C VAL A 91 12.56 -20.27 1.03
N GLU A 92 13.54 -21.06 1.47
CA GLU A 92 13.34 -22.44 1.93
C GLU A 92 12.31 -22.51 3.08
N ALA A 93 12.47 -21.64 4.07
CA ALA A 93 11.55 -21.55 5.20
C ALA A 93 10.12 -21.13 4.77
N TRP A 94 10.00 -20.28 3.76
CA TRP A 94 8.71 -19.92 3.18
C TRP A 94 8.06 -21.13 2.49
N ILE A 95 8.81 -21.89 1.69
CA ILE A 95 8.33 -23.11 1.02
C ILE A 95 7.89 -24.15 2.05
N GLU A 96 8.71 -24.41 3.07
CA GLU A 96 8.34 -25.35 4.13
C GLU A 96 7.04 -24.98 4.85
N ARG A 97 6.82 -23.68 5.09
CA ARG A 97 5.55 -23.20 5.67
C ARG A 97 4.37 -23.42 4.73
N THR A 98 4.59 -23.19 3.44
CA THR A 98 3.60 -23.41 2.38
C THR A 98 3.24 -24.88 2.27
N ASP A 99 4.24 -25.78 2.19
CA ASP A 99 4.05 -27.23 2.10
C ASP A 99 3.29 -27.81 3.30
N LYS A 100 3.51 -27.27 4.49
CA LYS A 100 2.75 -27.66 5.70
C LYS A 100 1.26 -27.31 5.60
N LEU A 101 0.90 -26.29 4.85
CA LEU A 101 -0.49 -25.85 4.65
C LEU A 101 -1.20 -26.63 3.54
N ILE A 102 -0.45 -27.14 2.55
CA ILE A 102 -0.95 -27.91 1.39
C ILE A 102 -0.24 -29.26 1.28
N PRO A 103 -0.32 -30.14 2.30
CA PRO A 103 0.48 -31.36 2.35
C PRO A 103 0.19 -32.29 1.18
N GLY A 104 1.25 -32.68 0.45
CA GLY A 104 1.18 -33.62 -0.67
C GLY A 104 0.72 -33.02 -1.99
N GLN A 105 0.45 -31.72 -2.07
CA GLN A 105 0.16 -31.03 -3.33
C GLN A 105 1.49 -30.63 -4.01
N ARG A 106 1.67 -31.04 -5.28
CA ARG A 106 2.75 -30.52 -6.13
C ARG A 106 2.36 -29.12 -6.60
N HIS A 107 3.30 -28.21 -6.59
CA HIS A 107 3.11 -26.85 -7.07
C HIS A 107 4.37 -26.36 -7.79
N GLU A 108 4.16 -25.48 -8.73
CA GLU A 108 5.19 -24.77 -9.47
C GLU A 108 5.35 -23.36 -8.92
N PHE A 109 6.53 -22.79 -9.13
CA PHE A 109 6.85 -21.41 -8.77
C PHE A 109 6.86 -20.53 -10.01
N PHE A 110 6.05 -19.49 -10.00
CA PHE A 110 6.11 -18.42 -10.98
C PHE A 110 7.00 -17.30 -10.43
N THR A 111 8.04 -16.93 -11.17
CA THR A 111 8.97 -15.86 -10.79
C THR A 111 8.94 -14.72 -11.78
N ASP A 112 9.05 -13.51 -11.30
CA ASP A 112 9.10 -12.30 -12.12
C ASP A 112 9.98 -11.22 -11.49
N ILE A 113 10.41 -10.26 -12.31
CA ILE A 113 11.14 -9.07 -11.88
C ILE A 113 10.21 -8.16 -11.07
N LYS A 114 10.62 -7.77 -9.87
CA LYS A 114 9.89 -6.81 -9.04
C LYS A 114 10.21 -5.39 -9.48
N MET A 115 9.33 -4.82 -10.27
CA MET A 115 9.48 -3.44 -10.77
C MET A 115 9.35 -2.43 -9.63
N ASP A 116 10.16 -1.38 -9.70
CA ASP A 116 10.13 -0.27 -8.74
C ASP A 116 9.41 0.94 -9.35
N GLY A 117 8.13 1.07 -9.05
CA GLY A 117 7.25 2.10 -9.59
C GLY A 117 6.06 2.41 -8.69
N LEU A 118 4.90 2.68 -9.29
CA LEU A 118 3.64 2.89 -8.62
C LEU A 118 2.61 1.85 -9.07
N ALA A 119 2.14 1.03 -8.14
CA ALA A 119 1.11 0.03 -8.43
C ALA A 119 -0.22 0.69 -8.80
N CYS A 120 -0.82 0.20 -9.89
CA CYS A 120 -2.07 0.69 -10.43
C CYS A 120 -2.93 -0.47 -10.97
N ALA A 121 -4.24 -0.39 -10.75
CA ALA A 121 -5.24 -1.28 -11.35
C ALA A 121 -5.91 -0.56 -12.51
N LEU A 122 -5.95 -1.20 -13.69
CA LEU A 122 -6.68 -0.76 -14.86
C LEU A 122 -7.96 -1.61 -14.97
N ILE A 123 -9.11 -0.99 -14.91
CA ILE A 123 -10.41 -1.65 -15.00
C ILE A 123 -10.98 -1.43 -16.40
N TYR A 124 -11.15 -2.51 -17.12
CA TYR A 124 -11.81 -2.53 -18.42
C TYR A 124 -13.21 -3.10 -18.25
N VAL A 125 -14.18 -2.48 -18.91
CA VAL A 125 -15.55 -2.95 -19.03
C VAL A 125 -15.85 -3.14 -20.51
N ASP A 126 -16.25 -4.32 -20.88
CA ASP A 126 -16.47 -4.71 -22.29
C ASP A 126 -15.28 -4.34 -23.19
N GLY A 127 -14.08 -4.62 -22.68
CA GLY A 127 -12.81 -4.37 -23.35
C GLY A 127 -12.36 -2.90 -23.40
N VAL A 128 -13.13 -1.94 -22.88
CA VAL A 128 -12.80 -0.49 -22.90
C VAL A 128 -12.30 -0.05 -21.53
N LEU A 129 -11.22 0.73 -21.48
CA LEU A 129 -10.69 1.29 -20.24
C LEU A 129 -11.71 2.24 -19.60
N SER A 130 -12.32 1.77 -18.55
CA SER A 130 -13.33 2.49 -17.77
C SER A 130 -12.70 3.30 -16.64
N GLN A 131 -11.77 2.68 -15.89
CA GLN A 131 -11.20 3.28 -14.70
C GLN A 131 -9.74 2.84 -14.48
N ALA A 132 -8.93 3.71 -13.86
CA ALA A 132 -7.60 3.38 -13.36
C ALA A 132 -7.45 3.87 -11.93
N VAL A 133 -7.00 2.98 -11.03
CA VAL A 133 -7.00 3.23 -9.57
C VAL A 133 -5.64 2.92 -8.99
N THR A 134 -5.04 3.85 -8.24
CA THR A 134 -3.79 3.60 -7.51
C THR A 134 -4.02 2.62 -6.37
N ARG A 135 -2.96 1.91 -5.92
CA ARG A 135 -3.06 0.97 -4.79
C ARG A 135 -3.67 1.59 -3.51
N GLY A 136 -3.36 2.87 -3.24
CA GLY A 136 -3.80 3.53 -2.02
C GLY A 136 -3.30 2.84 -0.75
N ASP A 137 -4.22 2.60 0.20
CA ASP A 137 -3.99 1.84 1.43
C ASP A 137 -4.23 0.33 1.28
N SER A 138 -4.35 -0.16 0.07
CA SER A 138 -4.70 -1.52 -0.36
C SER A 138 -6.20 -1.79 -0.48
N PHE A 139 -7.06 -1.03 0.16
CA PHE A 139 -8.52 -1.15 0.07
C PHE A 139 -9.12 -0.03 -0.79
N VAL A 140 -8.61 1.19 -0.60
CA VAL A 140 -9.10 2.39 -1.28
C VAL A 140 -7.93 3.08 -2.00
N GLY A 141 -8.07 3.29 -3.30
CA GLY A 141 -7.13 4.03 -4.13
C GLY A 141 -7.68 5.37 -4.60
N GLU A 142 -6.88 6.06 -5.41
CA GLU A 142 -7.26 7.30 -6.09
C GLU A 142 -7.57 7.00 -7.54
N ASP A 143 -8.68 7.55 -8.05
CA ASP A 143 -9.01 7.48 -9.48
C ASP A 143 -8.06 8.38 -10.28
N VAL A 144 -7.18 7.76 -11.02
CA VAL A 144 -6.17 8.43 -11.88
C VAL A 144 -6.45 8.19 -13.37
N THR A 145 -7.67 7.84 -13.73
CA THR A 145 -8.06 7.44 -15.10
C THR A 145 -7.63 8.44 -16.15
N ASN A 146 -7.88 9.74 -15.93
CA ASN A 146 -7.52 10.77 -16.89
C ASN A 146 -6.00 10.85 -17.10
N ASN A 147 -5.22 10.65 -16.07
CA ASN A 147 -3.76 10.68 -16.14
C ASN A 147 -3.22 9.40 -16.78
N VAL A 148 -3.77 8.23 -16.44
CA VAL A 148 -3.37 6.94 -17.04
C VAL A 148 -3.66 6.89 -18.53
N ARG A 149 -4.74 7.51 -19.00
CA ARG A 149 -5.03 7.62 -20.44
C ARG A 149 -3.90 8.29 -21.23
N THR A 150 -3.11 9.17 -20.62
CA THR A 150 -1.95 9.81 -21.26
C THR A 150 -0.78 8.85 -21.46
N ILE A 151 -0.73 7.72 -20.74
CA ILE A 151 0.33 6.71 -20.86
C ILE A 151 0.15 5.95 -22.16
N LYS A 152 1.09 6.15 -23.08
CA LYS A 152 0.93 5.73 -24.47
C LYS A 152 0.85 4.23 -24.69
N ASN A 153 1.51 3.42 -23.84
CA ASN A 153 1.46 1.95 -23.90
C ASN A 153 0.28 1.33 -23.13
N VAL A 154 -0.63 2.14 -22.55
CA VAL A 154 -1.90 1.65 -22.02
C VAL A 154 -2.92 1.63 -23.16
N PRO A 155 -3.45 0.47 -23.58
CA PRO A 155 -4.51 0.42 -24.56
C PRO A 155 -5.80 1.00 -23.97
N LEU A 156 -6.47 1.90 -24.70
CA LEU A 156 -7.80 2.39 -24.31
C LEU A 156 -8.89 1.33 -24.57
N ARG A 157 -8.59 0.36 -25.46
CA ARG A 157 -9.38 -0.85 -25.71
C ARG A 157 -8.45 -2.05 -25.77
N LEU A 158 -8.80 -3.10 -25.06
CA LEU A 158 -8.09 -4.38 -25.13
C LEU A 158 -8.14 -4.96 -26.54
N ARG A 159 -7.07 -5.63 -26.95
CA ARG A 159 -6.99 -6.28 -28.25
C ARG A 159 -7.84 -7.54 -28.27
N GLU A 160 -8.46 -7.79 -29.41
CA GLU A 160 -9.05 -9.09 -29.70
C GLU A 160 -7.93 -10.12 -29.95
N ALA A 161 -8.03 -11.28 -29.30
CA ALA A 161 -7.09 -12.38 -29.46
C ALA A 161 -7.82 -13.71 -29.33
N ALA A 162 -7.49 -14.64 -30.22
CA ALA A 162 -8.07 -15.97 -30.22
C ALA A 162 -7.80 -16.72 -28.91
N GLY A 163 -8.86 -17.21 -28.26
CA GLY A 163 -8.81 -17.89 -26.97
C GLY A 163 -8.87 -16.97 -25.75
N PHE A 164 -8.97 -15.64 -25.95
CA PHE A 164 -9.08 -14.64 -24.88
C PHE A 164 -10.30 -13.72 -25.07
N GLU A 165 -11.27 -14.10 -25.88
CA GLU A 165 -12.44 -13.30 -26.22
C GLU A 165 -13.30 -12.99 -24.99
N ASN A 166 -13.36 -13.91 -24.02
CA ASN A 166 -14.10 -13.71 -22.77
C ASN A 166 -13.59 -12.50 -21.97
N PHE A 167 -12.30 -12.14 -22.07
CA PHE A 167 -11.73 -10.99 -21.39
C PHE A 167 -12.20 -9.64 -21.97
N LEU A 168 -12.81 -9.64 -23.15
CA LEU A 168 -13.42 -8.48 -23.79
C LEU A 168 -14.87 -8.25 -23.36
N HIS A 169 -15.42 -9.13 -22.53
CA HIS A 169 -16.79 -9.03 -22.03
C HIS A 169 -16.81 -8.90 -20.51
N GLY A 170 -17.72 -8.07 -19.99
CA GLY A 170 -17.83 -7.79 -18.58
C GLY A 170 -16.59 -7.07 -18.02
N ARG A 171 -16.27 -7.29 -16.75
CA ARG A 171 -15.19 -6.61 -16.04
C ARG A 171 -13.88 -7.42 -16.14
N THR A 172 -12.84 -6.79 -16.65
CA THR A 172 -11.44 -7.27 -16.60
C THR A 172 -10.58 -6.26 -15.86
N GLU A 173 -9.97 -6.66 -14.75
CA GLU A 173 -9.03 -5.82 -14.02
C GLU A 173 -7.60 -6.27 -14.30
N ILE A 174 -6.76 -5.34 -14.76
CA ILE A 174 -5.34 -5.57 -15.01
C ILE A 174 -4.54 -4.80 -13.96
N ARG A 175 -3.75 -5.51 -13.16
CA ARG A 175 -2.84 -4.90 -12.20
C ARG A 175 -1.45 -4.82 -12.77
N GLY A 176 -0.79 -3.71 -12.50
CA GLY A 176 0.55 -3.46 -13.01
C GLY A 176 1.26 -2.35 -12.26
N GLU A 177 2.44 -2.05 -12.74
CA GLU A 177 3.29 -1.00 -12.20
C GLU A 177 3.46 0.11 -13.23
N ILE A 178 3.23 1.35 -12.81
CA ILE A 178 3.57 2.54 -13.59
C ILE A 178 5.02 2.88 -13.27
N VAL A 179 5.87 2.81 -14.28
CA VAL A 179 7.32 3.05 -14.16
C VAL A 179 7.75 4.20 -15.06
N MET A 180 8.86 4.83 -14.71
CA MET A 180 9.61 5.71 -15.61
C MET A 180 10.87 4.99 -16.05
N LEU A 181 11.14 4.98 -17.36
CA LEU A 181 12.36 4.36 -17.87
C LEU A 181 13.58 5.20 -17.48
N LYS A 182 14.72 4.52 -17.25
CA LYS A 182 16.01 5.14 -16.86
C LYS A 182 16.41 6.25 -17.83
N ARG A 183 16.29 5.98 -19.14
CA ARG A 183 16.59 6.95 -20.19
C ARG A 183 15.75 8.22 -20.08
N ASP A 184 14.44 8.05 -19.91
CA ASP A 184 13.50 9.18 -19.85
C ASP A 184 13.71 10.00 -18.57
N PHE A 185 14.03 9.34 -17.45
CA PHE A 185 14.41 9.99 -16.20
C PHE A 185 15.67 10.85 -16.32
N GLU A 186 16.70 10.32 -16.97
CA GLU A 186 17.95 11.05 -17.23
C GLU A 186 17.74 12.27 -18.11
N GLU A 187 16.95 12.13 -19.19
CA GLU A 187 16.60 13.24 -20.09
C GLU A 187 15.82 14.35 -19.37
N LEU A 188 14.85 13.97 -18.54
CA LEU A 188 14.11 14.93 -17.72
C LEU A 188 15.03 15.66 -16.74
N ASN A 189 15.94 14.96 -16.06
CA ASN A 189 16.87 15.57 -15.15
C ASN A 189 17.90 16.48 -15.87
N LYS A 190 18.35 16.13 -17.06
CA LYS A 190 19.18 17.02 -17.92
C LYS A 190 18.42 18.31 -18.24
N LYS A 191 17.12 18.21 -18.60
CA LYS A 191 16.26 19.36 -18.88
C LYS A 191 16.07 20.23 -17.62
N GLN A 192 15.78 19.64 -16.44
CA GLN A 192 15.67 20.38 -15.18
C GLN A 192 16.95 21.15 -14.89
N LYS A 193 18.10 20.51 -14.98
CA LYS A 193 19.40 21.13 -14.76
C LYS A 193 19.68 22.30 -15.74
N SER A 194 19.30 22.17 -17.00
CA SER A 194 19.46 23.24 -18.00
C SER A 194 18.59 24.47 -17.71
N LEU A 195 17.46 24.27 -17.01
CA LEU A 195 16.54 25.32 -16.59
C LEU A 195 16.86 25.90 -15.18
N GLY A 196 17.94 25.42 -14.53
CA GLY A 196 18.29 25.83 -13.17
C GLY A 196 17.30 25.32 -12.09
N LEU A 197 16.50 24.32 -12.41
CA LEU A 197 15.51 23.72 -11.51
C LEU A 197 16.09 22.52 -10.76
N PRO A 198 15.55 22.20 -9.55
CA PRO A 198 15.94 20.98 -8.83
C PRO A 198 15.73 19.72 -9.66
N THR A 199 16.67 18.80 -9.59
CA THR A 199 16.55 17.48 -10.21
C THR A 199 15.69 16.54 -9.37
N PHE A 200 15.08 15.56 -10.03
CA PHE A 200 14.31 14.52 -9.36
C PHE A 200 15.23 13.48 -8.72
N ALA A 201 14.86 12.98 -7.54
CA ALA A 201 15.72 12.08 -6.76
C ALA A 201 15.77 10.65 -7.32
N ASN A 202 14.64 10.10 -7.74
CA ASN A 202 14.56 8.75 -8.33
C ASN A 202 13.34 8.60 -9.27
N PRO A 203 13.37 7.61 -10.18
CA PRO A 203 12.31 7.36 -11.15
C PRO A 203 10.97 7.00 -10.50
N ARG A 204 10.96 6.21 -9.42
CA ARG A 204 9.74 5.79 -8.71
C ARG A 204 8.97 7.00 -8.14
N ASN A 205 9.67 7.86 -7.40
CA ASN A 205 9.04 9.05 -6.80
C ASN A 205 8.56 10.01 -7.86
N LEU A 206 9.32 10.14 -8.97
CA LEU A 206 8.90 10.96 -10.11
C LEU A 206 7.65 10.38 -10.78
N ALA A 207 7.58 9.06 -11.02
CA ALA A 207 6.39 8.41 -11.57
C ALA A 207 5.18 8.61 -10.66
N ALA A 208 5.32 8.37 -9.35
CA ALA A 208 4.26 8.55 -8.36
C ALA A 208 3.79 10.01 -8.26
N GLY A 209 4.71 10.97 -8.27
CA GLY A 209 4.39 12.40 -8.26
C GLY A 209 3.77 12.88 -9.58
N THR A 210 4.16 12.28 -10.71
CA THR A 210 3.62 12.64 -12.02
C THR A 210 2.18 12.18 -12.17
N ILE A 211 1.87 10.91 -11.84
CA ILE A 211 0.52 10.38 -12.01
C ILE A 211 -0.52 11.08 -11.10
N ARG A 212 -0.07 11.77 -10.07
CA ARG A 212 -0.90 12.56 -9.15
C ARG A 212 -0.95 14.05 -9.46
N GLN A 213 -0.49 14.47 -10.65
CA GLN A 213 -0.67 15.86 -11.08
C GLN A 213 -2.15 16.11 -11.45
N LEU A 214 -2.65 17.28 -11.06
CA LEU A 214 -4.03 17.67 -11.38
C LEU A 214 -4.20 18.09 -12.85
N ASP A 215 -3.10 18.36 -13.53
CA ASP A 215 -3.09 18.73 -14.94
C ASP A 215 -2.64 17.54 -15.81
N PRO A 216 -3.54 16.90 -16.57
CA PRO A 216 -3.19 15.79 -17.47
C PRO A 216 -2.18 16.17 -18.56
N VAL A 217 -2.07 17.44 -18.94
CA VAL A 217 -1.09 17.92 -19.92
C VAL A 217 0.33 17.79 -19.36
N LEU A 218 0.53 18.12 -18.07
CA LEU A 218 1.80 17.91 -17.39
C LEU A 218 2.17 16.44 -17.27
N VAL A 219 1.17 15.57 -17.08
CA VAL A 219 1.38 14.11 -17.07
C VAL A 219 1.82 13.62 -18.44
N ALA A 220 1.13 14.04 -19.51
CA ALA A 220 1.45 13.67 -20.88
C ALA A 220 2.86 14.11 -21.32
N ALA A 221 3.37 15.21 -20.75
CA ALA A 221 4.72 15.72 -21.02
C ALA A 221 5.84 14.90 -20.35
N ARG A 222 5.51 13.96 -19.46
CA ARG A 222 6.46 13.10 -18.74
C ARG A 222 6.23 11.64 -19.14
N PRO A 223 7.15 11.00 -19.89
CA PRO A 223 6.95 9.65 -20.39
C PRO A 223 6.84 8.65 -19.24
N LEU A 224 5.65 8.11 -19.04
CA LEU A 224 5.38 7.02 -18.12
C LEU A 224 5.05 5.76 -18.92
N HIS A 225 5.37 4.59 -18.35
CA HIS A 225 5.08 3.29 -18.93
C HIS A 225 4.33 2.42 -17.93
N PHE A 226 3.30 1.71 -18.39
CA PHE A 226 2.60 0.71 -17.60
C PHE A 226 3.08 -0.69 -17.97
N ARG A 227 3.33 -1.54 -16.97
CA ARG A 227 3.65 -2.95 -17.14
C ARG A 227 2.74 -3.81 -16.27
N GLY A 228 1.90 -4.62 -16.90
CA GLY A 228 1.01 -5.53 -16.21
C GLY A 228 1.76 -6.69 -15.57
N TYR A 229 1.27 -7.11 -14.39
CA TYR A 229 1.78 -8.27 -13.66
C TYR A 229 0.66 -9.19 -13.16
N ASP A 230 -0.60 -8.84 -13.38
CA ASP A 230 -1.75 -9.66 -12.99
C ASP A 230 -3.01 -9.32 -13.78
N VAL A 231 -3.88 -10.32 -13.95
CA VAL A 231 -5.23 -10.20 -14.55
C VAL A 231 -6.24 -10.82 -13.59
N ILE A 232 -7.30 -10.10 -13.29
CA ILE A 232 -8.36 -10.51 -12.38
C ILE A 232 -9.69 -10.45 -13.11
N ARG A 233 -10.45 -11.55 -12.99
CA ARG A 233 -11.81 -11.69 -13.50
C ARG A 233 -12.75 -11.92 -12.33
N ASP A 234 -14.04 -11.68 -12.54
CA ASP A 234 -15.06 -11.95 -11.54
C ASP A 234 -15.15 -13.46 -11.30
N ASP A 235 -15.09 -14.27 -12.36
CA ASP A 235 -14.86 -15.72 -12.27
C ASP A 235 -13.34 -16.00 -12.25
N SER A 236 -12.81 -16.40 -11.08
CA SER A 236 -11.40 -16.68 -10.90
C SER A 236 -10.89 -17.88 -11.70
N SER A 237 -11.78 -18.80 -12.10
CA SER A 237 -11.40 -19.97 -12.90
C SER A 237 -10.97 -19.61 -14.34
N GLU A 238 -11.34 -18.44 -14.84
CA GLU A 238 -10.89 -17.93 -16.14
C GLU A 238 -9.39 -17.60 -16.17
N VAL A 239 -8.72 -17.50 -15.00
CA VAL A 239 -7.28 -17.23 -14.90
C VAL A 239 -6.65 -18.28 -13.97
N PRO A 240 -6.41 -19.50 -14.43
CA PRO A 240 -6.06 -20.63 -13.57
C PRO A 240 -4.65 -20.54 -12.99
N THR A 241 -3.70 -19.89 -13.68
CA THR A 241 -2.31 -19.78 -13.24
C THR A 241 -1.78 -18.37 -13.40
N ASN A 242 -0.69 -18.02 -12.67
CA ASN A 242 0.01 -16.77 -12.87
C ASN A 242 0.70 -16.68 -14.24
N SER A 243 1.19 -17.80 -14.77
CA SER A 243 1.72 -17.87 -16.14
C SER A 243 0.65 -17.60 -17.19
N PHE A 244 -0.56 -18.15 -17.05
CA PHE A 244 -1.69 -17.86 -17.92
C PHE A 244 -2.09 -16.37 -17.88
N ALA A 245 -2.03 -15.73 -16.70
CA ALA A 245 -2.26 -14.29 -16.61
C ALA A 245 -1.29 -13.49 -17.50
N TYR A 246 -0.03 -13.90 -17.59
CA TYR A 246 0.98 -13.27 -18.44
C TYR A 246 0.74 -13.55 -19.94
N GLU A 247 0.22 -14.70 -20.29
CA GLU A 247 -0.25 -14.98 -21.66
C GLU A 247 -1.42 -14.09 -22.02
N ALA A 248 -2.41 -13.96 -21.13
CA ALA A 248 -3.55 -13.06 -21.29
C ALA A 248 -3.12 -11.60 -21.45
N LEU A 249 -2.20 -11.08 -20.60
CA LEU A 249 -1.65 -9.74 -20.74
C LEU A 249 -1.09 -9.50 -22.14
N THR A 250 -0.28 -10.44 -22.65
CA THR A 250 0.32 -10.33 -23.99
C THR A 250 -0.75 -10.35 -25.08
N ALA A 251 -1.70 -11.26 -25.00
CA ALA A 251 -2.79 -11.40 -25.98
C ALA A 251 -3.66 -10.13 -26.02
N LEU A 252 -3.98 -9.57 -24.86
CA LEU A 252 -4.82 -8.38 -24.70
C LEU A 252 -4.10 -7.07 -25.05
N GLY A 253 -2.79 -7.11 -25.37
CA GLY A 253 -2.01 -5.94 -25.79
C GLY A 253 -1.38 -5.14 -24.65
N ILE A 254 -1.28 -5.73 -23.46
CA ILE A 254 -0.65 -5.10 -22.30
C ILE A 254 0.85 -5.46 -22.26
N SER A 255 1.70 -4.45 -22.08
CA SER A 255 3.13 -4.65 -21.83
C SER A 255 3.33 -5.39 -20.51
N ARG A 256 4.21 -6.39 -20.50
CA ARG A 256 4.62 -7.13 -19.30
C ARG A 256 6.12 -7.39 -19.29
N ASN A 257 6.65 -7.92 -18.22
CA ASN A 257 8.02 -8.43 -18.19
C ASN A 257 8.11 -9.72 -18.99
N GLN A 258 9.09 -9.78 -19.90
CA GLN A 258 9.32 -10.96 -20.73
C GLN A 258 10.18 -12.01 -20.00
N GLN A 259 10.81 -11.63 -18.89
CA GLN A 259 11.71 -12.44 -18.09
C GLN A 259 10.99 -13.39 -17.12
N ALA A 260 9.69 -13.18 -16.91
CA ALA A 260 8.89 -14.04 -16.03
C ALA A 260 8.93 -15.52 -16.49
N SER A 261 9.15 -16.41 -15.53
CA SER A 261 9.39 -17.84 -15.78
C SER A 261 8.71 -18.71 -14.74
N VAL A 262 8.43 -19.97 -15.11
CA VAL A 262 7.88 -21.00 -14.22
C VAL A 262 8.95 -22.04 -13.94
N PHE A 263 9.03 -22.48 -12.68
CA PHE A 263 10.00 -23.48 -12.21
C PHE A 263 9.32 -24.53 -11.33
N ASP A 264 9.73 -25.78 -11.50
CA ASP A 264 9.19 -26.94 -10.76
C ASP A 264 9.83 -27.11 -9.38
N ASN A 265 10.93 -26.42 -9.11
CA ASN A 265 11.72 -26.61 -7.89
C ASN A 265 12.52 -25.35 -7.48
N LEU A 266 12.85 -25.31 -6.19
CA LEU A 266 13.59 -24.17 -5.61
C LEU A 266 14.99 -23.98 -6.23
N SER A 267 15.68 -25.07 -6.60
CA SER A 267 17.04 -24.94 -7.15
C SER A 267 17.08 -24.08 -8.41
N ASP A 268 16.08 -24.24 -9.28
CA ASP A 268 15.99 -23.47 -10.53
C ASP A 268 15.47 -22.06 -10.28
N VAL A 269 14.59 -21.86 -9.28
CA VAL A 269 14.23 -20.52 -8.79
C VAL A 269 15.47 -19.76 -8.31
N MET A 270 16.33 -20.40 -7.52
CA MET A 270 17.54 -19.73 -6.99
C MET A 270 18.57 -19.44 -8.09
N LYS A 271 18.71 -20.30 -9.11
CA LYS A 271 19.52 -19.98 -10.29
C LYS A 271 19.02 -18.74 -11.02
N PHE A 272 17.71 -18.61 -11.16
CA PHE A 272 17.10 -17.41 -11.73
C PHE A 272 17.36 -16.17 -10.87
N VAL A 273 17.28 -16.30 -9.53
CA VAL A 273 17.61 -15.25 -8.58
C VAL A 273 19.06 -14.78 -8.76
N ASP A 274 20.00 -15.75 -8.81
CA ASP A 274 21.45 -15.47 -8.97
C ASP A 274 21.74 -14.80 -10.34
N GLU A 275 21.12 -15.29 -11.42
CA GLU A 275 21.24 -14.71 -12.75
C GLU A 275 20.80 -13.26 -12.81
N TRP A 276 19.68 -12.94 -12.16
CA TRP A 276 19.10 -11.58 -12.17
C TRP A 276 19.73 -10.66 -11.14
N SER A 277 20.57 -11.15 -10.24
CA SER A 277 21.37 -10.31 -9.35
C SER A 277 22.19 -9.28 -10.13
N ASP A 278 22.83 -9.70 -11.23
CA ASP A 278 23.65 -8.84 -12.07
C ASP A 278 22.86 -8.23 -13.25
N LYS A 279 22.08 -9.05 -13.96
CA LYS A 279 21.34 -8.62 -15.16
C LYS A 279 20.27 -7.55 -14.90
N ARG A 280 19.81 -7.41 -13.66
CA ARG A 280 18.82 -6.38 -13.27
C ARG A 280 19.26 -4.96 -13.63
N HIS A 281 20.56 -4.69 -13.64
CA HIS A 281 21.11 -3.38 -13.96
C HIS A 281 20.92 -2.98 -15.43
N ASP A 282 20.80 -3.97 -16.32
CA ASP A 282 20.57 -3.76 -17.76
C ASP A 282 19.11 -3.51 -18.11
N LEU A 283 18.20 -3.69 -17.16
CA LEU A 283 16.78 -3.41 -17.38
C LEU A 283 16.55 -1.91 -17.62
N PRO A 284 15.63 -1.54 -18.53
CA PRO A 284 15.36 -0.15 -18.84
C PRO A 284 14.62 0.60 -17.72
N PHE A 285 14.23 -0.08 -16.64
CA PHE A 285 13.58 0.46 -15.45
C PHE A 285 14.25 -0.06 -14.17
N ASN A 286 13.99 0.57 -13.04
CA ASN A 286 14.51 0.13 -11.76
C ASN A 286 13.72 -1.07 -11.22
N THR A 287 14.44 -1.96 -10.53
CA THR A 287 13.87 -3.11 -9.82
C THR A 287 14.46 -3.18 -8.43
N ASP A 288 13.66 -3.58 -7.47
CA ASP A 288 14.02 -3.75 -6.07
C ASP A 288 14.12 -5.23 -5.65
N GLY A 289 14.00 -6.17 -6.60
CA GLY A 289 14.06 -7.59 -6.33
C GLY A 289 13.35 -8.45 -7.37
N LEU A 290 12.93 -9.62 -6.93
CA LEU A 290 12.11 -10.56 -7.68
C LEU A 290 10.84 -10.88 -6.89
N VAL A 291 9.81 -11.31 -7.58
CA VAL A 291 8.60 -11.86 -6.96
C VAL A 291 8.55 -13.35 -7.23
N ILE A 292 8.39 -14.15 -6.18
CA ILE A 292 8.22 -15.60 -6.27
C ILE A 292 6.80 -15.91 -5.79
N LYS A 293 6.00 -16.59 -6.60
CA LYS A 293 4.61 -16.94 -6.31
C LYS A 293 4.37 -18.41 -6.60
N ILE A 294 3.43 -19.02 -5.92
CA ILE A 294 2.83 -20.29 -6.36
C ILE A 294 2.12 -20.02 -7.69
N ASN A 295 2.42 -20.84 -8.73
CA ASN A 295 1.89 -20.62 -10.09
C ASN A 295 0.40 -20.88 -10.18
N ASP A 296 -0.09 -21.95 -9.57
CA ASP A 296 -1.50 -22.32 -9.51
C ASP A 296 -2.27 -21.35 -8.61
N ARG A 297 -3.32 -20.70 -9.14
CA ARG A 297 -4.07 -19.68 -8.42
C ARG A 297 -5.07 -20.24 -7.42
N GLU A 298 -5.58 -21.42 -7.65
CA GLU A 298 -6.47 -22.09 -6.69
C GLU A 298 -5.66 -22.44 -5.42
N ILE A 299 -4.46 -22.99 -5.59
CA ILE A 299 -3.53 -23.25 -4.48
C ILE A 299 -3.15 -21.92 -3.80
N TYR A 300 -2.79 -20.91 -4.58
CA TYR A 300 -2.40 -19.60 -4.06
C TYR A 300 -3.51 -18.95 -3.20
N ASP A 301 -4.76 -18.97 -3.68
CA ASP A 301 -5.90 -18.39 -2.97
C ASP A 301 -6.25 -19.21 -1.71
N ASN A 302 -6.13 -20.56 -1.78
CA ASN A 302 -6.37 -21.45 -0.65
C ASN A 302 -5.35 -21.30 0.48
N LEU A 303 -4.11 -20.90 0.19
CA LEU A 303 -3.10 -20.55 1.19
C LEU A 303 -3.49 -19.36 2.05
N GLY A 304 -4.31 -18.45 1.50
CA GLY A 304 -4.82 -17.29 2.21
C GLY A 304 -3.75 -16.23 2.51
N MET A 305 -4.06 -15.37 3.47
CA MET A 305 -3.27 -14.18 3.79
C MET A 305 -2.88 -14.13 5.28
N VAL A 306 -1.81 -13.38 5.57
CA VAL A 306 -1.43 -12.96 6.93
C VAL A 306 -1.36 -11.43 6.95
N GLY A 307 -2.30 -10.79 7.62
CA GLY A 307 -2.43 -9.33 7.60
C GLY A 307 -2.68 -8.82 6.17
N LYS A 308 -1.72 -8.09 5.61
CA LYS A 308 -1.80 -7.54 4.24
C LYS A 308 -1.05 -8.36 3.19
N ASN A 309 -0.40 -9.46 3.56
CA ASN A 309 0.52 -10.23 2.70
C ASN A 309 -0.04 -11.63 2.42
N PRO A 310 -0.02 -12.10 1.17
CA PRO A 310 -0.40 -13.46 0.81
C PRO A 310 0.66 -14.46 1.27
N ARG A 311 0.23 -15.67 1.67
CA ARG A 311 1.15 -16.75 2.01
C ARG A 311 1.78 -17.40 0.78
N GLY A 312 1.07 -17.38 -0.35
CA GLY A 312 1.50 -17.99 -1.61
C GLY A 312 2.53 -17.16 -2.39
N ALA A 313 3.04 -16.02 -1.86
CA ALA A 313 4.05 -15.21 -2.54
C ALA A 313 5.01 -14.54 -1.57
N VAL A 314 6.23 -14.30 -2.06
CA VAL A 314 7.27 -13.51 -1.39
C VAL A 314 7.98 -12.60 -2.39
N ALA A 315 8.57 -11.51 -1.88
CA ALA A 315 9.45 -10.64 -2.62
C ALA A 315 10.91 -10.94 -2.20
N TYR A 316 11.68 -11.51 -3.11
CA TYR A 316 13.12 -11.70 -2.89
C TYR A 316 13.84 -10.37 -3.15
N LYS A 317 14.51 -9.86 -2.13
CA LYS A 317 15.29 -8.62 -2.19
C LYS A 317 16.76 -8.94 -2.31
N TYR A 318 17.43 -8.33 -3.28
CA TYR A 318 18.88 -8.46 -3.39
C TYR A 318 19.57 -7.77 -2.21
N ALA A 319 20.82 -8.20 -1.93
CA ALA A 319 21.66 -7.52 -0.97
C ALA A 319 21.72 -6.01 -1.27
N ALA A 320 21.64 -5.22 -0.21
CA ALA A 320 21.67 -3.77 -0.34
C ALA A 320 23.00 -3.29 -0.90
N GLU A 321 22.96 -2.30 -1.77
CA GLU A 321 24.19 -1.60 -2.16
C GLU A 321 24.70 -0.79 -0.97
N GLU A 322 25.99 -0.86 -0.72
CA GLU A 322 26.68 -0.18 0.36
C GLU A 322 27.45 1.02 -0.16
N ALA A 323 27.62 2.02 0.69
CA ALA A 323 28.52 3.14 0.44
C ALA A 323 29.09 3.66 1.75
N THR A 324 30.22 4.36 1.68
CA THR A 324 30.83 5.00 2.85
C THR A 324 30.58 6.50 2.84
N THR A 325 30.33 7.07 4.05
CA THR A 325 30.14 8.49 4.25
C THR A 325 30.58 8.91 5.65
N ILE A 326 30.63 10.22 5.91
CA ILE A 326 31.08 10.78 7.19
C ILE A 326 29.89 11.28 7.99
N VAL A 327 29.77 10.87 9.26
CA VAL A 327 28.77 11.35 10.22
C VAL A 327 29.07 12.79 10.60
N ARG A 328 28.17 13.72 10.26
CA ARG A 328 28.31 15.13 10.60
C ARG A 328 27.62 15.49 11.91
N ASP A 329 26.44 14.91 12.15
CA ASP A 329 25.70 15.11 13.39
C ASP A 329 24.79 13.91 13.70
N ILE A 330 24.29 13.87 14.93
CA ILE A 330 23.22 12.97 15.35
C ILE A 330 22.09 13.84 15.88
N VAL A 331 20.96 13.81 15.18
CA VAL A 331 19.73 14.52 15.54
C VAL A 331 18.71 13.56 16.10
N ILE A 332 17.88 14.02 17.01
CA ILE A 332 16.84 13.19 17.64
C ILE A 332 15.50 13.58 17.05
N SER A 333 14.79 12.61 16.50
CA SER A 333 13.44 12.77 15.99
C SER A 333 12.43 12.26 17.02
N ILE A 334 11.48 13.12 17.41
CA ILE A 334 10.39 12.70 18.31
C ILE A 334 9.22 12.23 17.48
N GLY A 335 8.84 10.96 17.67
CA GLY A 335 7.68 10.34 17.04
C GLY A 335 6.35 10.74 17.70
N ARG A 336 5.24 10.37 17.07
CA ARG A 336 3.86 10.64 17.54
C ARG A 336 3.53 10.06 18.93
N THR A 337 4.21 8.99 19.33
CA THR A 337 4.05 8.33 20.64
C THR A 337 5.08 8.83 21.67
N GLY A 338 5.74 9.96 21.41
CA GLY A 338 6.80 10.49 22.24
C GLY A 338 8.12 9.72 22.15
N ALA A 339 8.24 8.74 21.27
CA ALA A 339 9.48 7.97 21.08
C ALA A 339 10.59 8.84 20.49
N ALA A 340 11.74 8.88 21.15
CA ALA A 340 12.93 9.62 20.71
C ALA A 340 13.83 8.68 19.90
N THR A 341 13.89 8.92 18.60
CA THR A 341 14.66 8.11 17.64
C THR A 341 15.88 8.90 17.15
N PRO A 342 17.11 8.40 17.36
CA PRO A 342 18.30 9.04 16.83
C PRO A 342 18.41 8.83 15.31
N VAL A 343 18.85 9.87 14.62
CA VAL A 343 19.08 9.89 13.18
C VAL A 343 20.47 10.45 12.92
N ALA A 344 21.31 9.70 12.26
CA ALA A 344 22.63 10.17 11.82
C ALA A 344 22.47 11.06 10.57
N VAL A 345 23.17 12.18 10.56
CA VAL A 345 23.26 13.13 9.45
C VAL A 345 24.63 12.99 8.79
N PHE A 346 24.67 12.79 7.48
CA PHE A 346 25.88 12.50 6.74
C PHE A 346 26.22 13.55 5.69
N ASP A 347 27.46 13.51 5.21
CA ASP A 347 27.78 14.06 3.90
C ASP A 347 26.95 13.34 2.84
N PRO A 348 26.39 14.06 1.84
CA PRO A 348 25.59 13.44 0.80
C PRO A 348 26.36 12.34 0.07
N VAL A 349 25.77 11.15 0.00
CA VAL A 349 26.36 10.00 -0.70
C VAL A 349 25.29 9.28 -1.52
N VAL A 350 25.69 8.74 -2.68
CA VAL A 350 24.77 7.99 -3.54
C VAL A 350 24.81 6.52 -3.15
N VAL A 351 23.64 5.96 -2.82
CA VAL A 351 23.43 4.53 -2.52
C VAL A 351 22.22 4.06 -3.31
N ALA A 352 22.39 2.99 -4.09
CA ALA A 352 21.31 2.45 -4.95
C ALA A 352 20.63 3.55 -5.80
N GLY A 353 21.42 4.39 -6.47
CA GLY A 353 20.93 5.46 -7.34
C GLY A 353 20.21 6.62 -6.64
N THR A 354 20.23 6.71 -5.31
CA THR A 354 19.60 7.79 -4.55
C THR A 354 20.59 8.47 -3.63
N THR A 355 20.57 9.81 -3.57
CA THR A 355 21.39 10.56 -2.61
C THR A 355 20.82 10.42 -1.21
N VAL A 356 21.63 9.93 -0.27
CA VAL A 356 21.33 9.73 1.14
C VAL A 356 22.09 10.75 1.96
N GLN A 357 21.42 11.40 2.93
CA GLN A 357 21.99 12.32 3.89
C GLN A 357 21.61 11.97 5.33
N HIS A 358 20.64 11.09 5.55
CA HIS A 358 20.10 10.72 6.85
C HIS A 358 19.89 9.22 6.92
N ALA A 359 20.22 8.62 8.08
CA ALA A 359 19.85 7.23 8.38
C ALA A 359 19.40 7.09 9.82
N SER A 360 18.40 6.24 10.05
CA SER A 360 17.94 5.93 11.40
C SER A 360 19.01 5.14 12.16
N LEU A 361 19.22 5.50 13.42
CA LEU A 361 20.01 4.71 14.39
C LEU A 361 19.10 3.97 15.38
N HIS A 362 17.82 3.84 15.04
CA HIS A 362 16.78 3.11 15.74
C HIS A 362 16.57 3.53 17.21
N ASN A 363 17.58 3.40 18.09
CA ASN A 363 17.51 3.68 19.52
C ASN A 363 18.90 3.94 20.12
N ALA A 364 18.96 4.22 21.44
CA ALA A 364 20.22 4.44 22.15
C ALA A 364 21.15 3.22 22.15
N ASP A 365 20.58 2.01 22.28
CA ASP A 365 21.38 0.77 22.33
C ASP A 365 22.11 0.53 21.00
N GLU A 366 21.53 0.97 19.89
CA GLU A 366 22.17 0.87 18.57
C GLU A 366 23.35 1.87 18.43
N ILE A 367 23.25 3.05 19.04
CA ILE A 367 24.39 4.00 19.12
C ILE A 367 25.54 3.35 19.90
N GLU A 368 25.25 2.72 21.03
CA GLU A 368 26.25 2.02 21.85
C GLU A 368 26.83 0.80 21.11
N ARG A 369 25.98 -0.01 20.47
CA ARG A 369 26.40 -1.20 19.70
C ARG A 369 27.35 -0.84 18.58
N LEU A 370 27.05 0.20 17.83
CA LEU A 370 27.89 0.71 16.74
C LEU A 370 29.10 1.49 17.26
N ASP A 371 29.03 2.01 18.50
CA ASP A 371 30.01 3.00 19.02
C ASP A 371 30.19 4.16 18.01
N ILE A 372 29.05 4.63 17.42
CA ILE A 372 29.07 5.67 16.40
C ILE A 372 29.31 7.03 17.03
N ARG A 373 30.15 7.86 16.40
CA ARG A 373 30.52 9.20 16.86
C ARG A 373 30.45 10.21 15.72
N ARG A 374 30.37 11.48 16.08
CA ARG A 374 30.54 12.56 15.10
C ARG A 374 31.94 12.51 14.49
N GLY A 375 32.04 12.64 13.18
CA GLY A 375 33.29 12.55 12.43
C GLY A 375 33.64 11.13 11.97
N ASP A 376 32.98 10.09 12.44
CA ASP A 376 33.22 8.73 12.01
C ASP A 376 32.90 8.53 10.52
N THR A 377 33.74 7.72 9.87
CA THR A 377 33.40 7.14 8.58
C THR A 377 32.54 5.89 8.80
N VAL A 378 31.38 5.84 8.19
CA VAL A 378 30.40 4.75 8.35
C VAL A 378 30.11 4.09 7.01
N VAL A 379 29.80 2.79 7.07
CA VAL A 379 29.19 2.04 5.96
C VAL A 379 27.67 2.18 6.10
N ILE A 380 27.03 2.65 5.07
CA ILE A 380 25.57 2.75 5.01
C ILE A 380 25.05 1.87 3.89
N PHE A 381 23.86 1.34 4.09
CA PHE A 381 23.12 0.57 3.10
C PHE A 381 21.64 0.96 3.12
N LYS A 382 20.91 0.58 2.10
CA LYS A 382 19.46 0.74 2.08
C LYS A 382 18.78 -0.59 2.34
N ALA A 383 18.14 -0.73 3.50
CA ALA A 383 17.31 -1.88 3.79
C ALA A 383 16.07 -1.87 2.86
N GLY A 384 15.95 -2.91 2.02
CA GLY A 384 14.85 -3.03 1.06
C GLY A 384 14.79 -1.90 0.04
N ASP A 385 15.93 -1.34 -0.37
CA ASP A 385 16.09 -0.23 -1.32
C ASP A 385 15.40 1.10 -0.95
N ILE A 386 14.85 1.23 0.26
CA ILE A 386 14.04 2.41 0.62
C ILE A 386 14.61 3.17 1.82
N ILE A 387 14.93 2.47 2.92
CA ILE A 387 15.29 3.10 4.19
C ILE A 387 16.79 2.99 4.43
N PRO A 388 17.55 4.13 4.46
CA PRO A 388 18.97 4.10 4.78
C PRO A 388 19.22 3.69 6.23
N GLN A 389 20.21 2.84 6.44
CA GLN A 389 20.69 2.38 7.75
C GLN A 389 22.21 2.42 7.81
N VAL A 390 22.76 2.56 9.01
CA VAL A 390 24.18 2.42 9.27
C VAL A 390 24.45 0.95 9.58
N GLU A 391 25.29 0.31 8.79
CA GLU A 391 25.72 -1.07 9.00
C GLU A 391 26.84 -1.16 10.03
N SER A 392 27.89 -0.35 9.82
CA SER A 392 29.10 -0.40 10.63
C SER A 392 29.84 0.93 10.63
N VAL A 393 30.75 1.07 11.58
CA VAL A 393 31.69 2.17 11.73
C VAL A 393 33.09 1.67 11.35
N LEU A 394 33.78 2.39 10.46
CA LEU A 394 35.18 2.13 10.12
C LEU A 394 36.08 2.79 11.17
N LYS A 395 36.31 2.09 12.30
CA LYS A 395 37.04 2.62 13.47
C LYS A 395 38.47 3.00 13.16
N GLU A 396 39.05 2.41 12.12
CA GLU A 396 40.40 2.73 11.61
C GLU A 396 40.52 4.15 11.04
N LEU A 397 39.36 4.73 10.62
CA LEU A 397 39.29 6.09 10.06
C LEU A 397 38.75 7.11 11.06
N ARG A 398 38.55 6.71 12.32
CA ARG A 398 37.97 7.56 13.37
C ARG A 398 38.92 8.72 13.71
N PRO A 399 38.42 9.97 13.76
CA PRO A 399 39.20 11.10 14.24
C PRO A 399 39.64 10.90 15.69
N ALA A 400 40.89 11.28 16.00
CA ALA A 400 41.46 11.07 17.32
C ALA A 400 40.76 11.89 18.45
N ASP A 401 40.07 12.97 18.07
CA ASP A 401 39.34 13.88 18.96
C ASP A 401 37.85 13.58 19.03
N SER A 402 37.38 12.47 18.47
CA SER A 402 35.97 12.09 18.50
C SER A 402 35.58 11.59 19.89
N GLU A 403 34.47 12.11 20.42
CA GLU A 403 33.91 11.72 21.71
C GLU A 403 32.73 10.76 21.56
N PRO A 404 32.55 9.81 22.48
CA PRO A 404 31.33 8.98 22.54
C PRO A 404 30.08 9.82 22.66
N ILE A 405 28.96 9.35 22.08
CA ILE A 405 27.69 10.01 22.20
C ILE A 405 27.01 9.61 23.51
N ASP A 406 26.83 10.57 24.39
CA ASP A 406 25.93 10.45 25.53
C ASP A 406 24.50 10.80 25.07
N TYR A 407 23.66 9.78 24.90
CA TYR A 407 22.31 9.96 24.33
C TYR A 407 21.41 10.79 25.27
N GLU A 408 21.53 10.65 26.59
CA GLU A 408 20.75 11.48 27.54
C GLU A 408 21.16 12.96 27.49
N ALA A 409 22.46 13.23 27.37
CA ALA A 409 22.95 14.57 27.17
C ALA A 409 22.48 15.18 25.85
N GLU A 410 22.42 14.36 24.77
CA GLU A 410 21.88 14.80 23.48
C GLU A 410 20.38 15.09 23.53
N LEU A 411 19.58 14.30 24.24
CA LEU A 411 18.17 14.57 24.48
C LEU A 411 17.98 15.94 25.16
N LYS A 412 18.72 16.20 26.23
CA LYS A 412 18.67 17.48 26.95
C LYS A 412 19.17 18.66 26.11
N ARG A 413 20.21 18.43 25.29
CA ARG A 413 20.77 19.46 24.41
C ARG A 413 19.77 19.88 23.34
N GLN A 414 19.09 18.92 22.72
CA GLN A 414 18.19 19.19 21.58
C GLN A 414 16.78 19.58 22.03
N TYR A 415 16.34 19.12 23.21
CA TYR A 415 14.99 19.35 23.74
C TYR A 415 15.08 19.69 25.25
N PRO A 416 15.63 20.86 25.61
CA PRO A 416 15.84 21.24 27.01
C PRO A 416 14.51 21.38 27.78
N GLU A 417 13.39 21.59 27.08
CA GLU A 417 12.06 21.75 27.67
C GLU A 417 11.32 20.43 27.92
N LEU A 418 11.86 19.30 27.44
CA LEU A 418 11.20 18.01 27.55
C LEU A 418 11.92 17.11 28.58
N GLU A 419 11.14 16.40 29.37
CA GLU A 419 11.63 15.30 30.19
C GLU A 419 11.49 13.97 29.44
N PHE A 420 12.55 13.18 29.50
CA PHE A 420 12.57 11.84 28.86
C PHE A 420 12.70 10.75 29.91
N VAL A 421 12.03 9.65 29.66
CA VAL A 421 12.13 8.41 30.45
C VAL A 421 12.42 7.24 29.51
N ARG A 422 13.18 6.28 30.01
CA ARG A 422 13.33 4.98 29.34
C ARG A 422 12.52 3.97 30.17
N PRO A 423 11.35 3.51 29.66
CA PRO A 423 10.56 2.50 30.38
C PRO A 423 11.35 1.22 30.55
N GLU A 424 11.12 0.53 31.67
CA GLU A 424 11.77 -0.75 31.96
C GLU A 424 11.48 -1.78 30.87
N GLY A 425 12.52 -2.42 30.34
CA GLY A 425 12.41 -3.38 29.25
C GLY A 425 12.31 -2.77 27.85
N GLU A 426 12.34 -1.43 27.69
CA GLU A 426 12.36 -0.80 26.37
C GLU A 426 13.74 -0.24 26.00
N ALA A 427 14.08 -0.36 24.70
CA ALA A 427 15.29 0.24 24.13
C ALA A 427 15.11 1.74 23.79
N VAL A 428 13.88 2.26 23.85
CA VAL A 428 13.53 3.59 23.34
C VAL A 428 13.24 4.55 24.48
N TYR A 429 13.90 5.70 24.46
CA TYR A 429 13.55 6.84 25.32
C TYR A 429 12.25 7.49 24.86
N ARG A 430 11.44 7.94 25.79
CA ARG A 430 10.16 8.60 25.52
C ARG A 430 10.01 9.90 26.26
N VAL A 431 9.31 10.84 25.67
CA VAL A 431 8.87 12.04 26.36
C VAL A 431 7.92 11.65 27.48
N LYS A 432 8.20 12.17 28.68
CA LYS A 432 7.36 11.93 29.88
C LYS A 432 6.09 12.77 29.78
N GLY A 433 4.94 12.10 29.82
CA GLY A 433 3.63 12.72 29.63
C GLY A 433 3.23 12.80 28.15
N SER A 434 1.92 12.93 27.93
CA SER A 434 1.31 13.04 26.59
C SER A 434 1.19 14.47 26.07
N SER A 435 1.64 15.45 26.86
CA SER A 435 1.38 16.87 26.62
C SER A 435 2.65 17.62 26.16
N GLY A 436 2.56 18.29 25.04
CA GLY A 436 3.55 19.22 24.53
C GLY A 436 3.29 19.56 23.06
N PRO A 437 3.56 20.80 22.61
CA PRO A 437 3.27 21.23 21.24
C PRO A 437 3.87 20.32 20.19
N LEU A 438 5.06 19.76 20.43
CA LEU A 438 5.75 18.88 19.49
C LEU A 438 5.02 17.54 19.32
N ILE A 439 4.59 16.92 20.42
CA ILE A 439 3.85 15.65 20.40
C ILE A 439 2.48 15.87 19.74
N LEU A 440 1.81 16.94 20.11
CA LEU A 440 0.53 17.32 19.53
C LEU A 440 0.64 17.54 18.01
N LYS A 441 1.69 18.21 17.51
CA LYS A 441 1.94 18.36 16.07
C LYS A 441 2.01 16.99 15.36
N ARG A 442 2.74 16.03 15.93
CA ARG A 442 2.87 14.70 15.37
C ARG A 442 1.57 13.88 15.47
N ALA A 443 0.90 13.95 16.61
CA ALA A 443 -0.38 13.28 16.82
C ALA A 443 -1.47 13.82 15.87
N LEU A 444 -1.55 15.15 15.73
CA LEU A 444 -2.53 15.77 14.84
C LEU A 444 -2.23 15.51 13.35
N ALA A 445 -0.97 15.57 12.94
CA ALA A 445 -0.57 15.21 11.58
C ALA A 445 -0.93 13.74 11.25
N HIS A 446 -0.76 12.83 12.23
CA HIS A 446 -1.20 11.45 12.09
C HIS A 446 -2.73 11.33 12.03
N PHE A 447 -3.44 12.00 12.94
CA PHE A 447 -4.91 11.99 13.00
C PHE A 447 -5.54 12.50 11.70
N ALA A 448 -4.94 13.54 11.10
CA ALA A 448 -5.37 14.09 9.81
C ALA A 448 -4.92 13.29 8.60
N SER A 449 -4.00 12.33 8.76
CA SER A 449 -3.37 11.60 7.65
C SER A 449 -4.36 10.75 6.84
N LYS A 450 -3.94 10.39 5.62
CA LYS A 450 -4.72 9.55 4.68
C LYS A 450 -5.15 8.20 5.29
N GLY A 451 -4.32 7.60 6.14
CA GLY A 451 -4.63 6.33 6.81
C GLY A 451 -5.62 6.47 7.99
N ALA A 452 -5.75 7.67 8.55
CA ALA A 452 -6.65 7.99 9.64
C ALA A 452 -7.90 8.74 9.12
N LEU A 453 -8.17 9.96 9.60
CA LEU A 453 -9.38 10.69 9.20
C LEU A 453 -9.32 11.25 7.78
N ASP A 454 -8.12 11.35 7.19
CA ASP A 454 -7.91 11.86 5.83
C ASP A 454 -8.55 13.24 5.61
N ILE A 455 -8.10 14.19 6.40
CA ILE A 455 -8.57 15.57 6.36
C ILE A 455 -7.78 16.32 5.27
N ASP A 456 -8.44 16.57 4.14
CA ASP A 456 -7.80 17.28 3.03
C ASP A 456 -7.30 18.65 3.47
N THR A 457 -6.16 19.06 2.94
CA THR A 457 -5.48 20.33 3.24
C THR A 457 -4.91 20.48 4.66
N LEU A 458 -5.13 19.56 5.61
CA LEU A 458 -4.53 19.58 6.94
C LEU A 458 -3.20 18.79 6.97
N GLY A 459 -2.23 19.23 6.16
CA GLY A 459 -0.87 18.68 6.17
C GLY A 459 0.00 19.25 7.30
N GLU A 460 1.21 18.68 7.48
CA GLU A 460 2.13 19.02 8.58
C GLU A 460 2.34 20.53 8.76
N LYS A 461 2.53 21.28 7.68
CA LYS A 461 2.76 22.75 7.75
C LYS A 461 1.54 23.52 8.28
N ASN A 462 0.33 23.09 7.99
CA ASN A 462 -0.87 23.73 8.50
C ASN A 462 -1.10 23.32 9.96
N VAL A 463 -0.82 22.07 10.32
CA VAL A 463 -0.81 21.58 11.70
C VAL A 463 0.14 22.43 12.57
N GLU A 464 1.38 22.66 12.10
CA GLU A 464 2.36 23.49 12.80
C GLU A 464 1.81 24.91 13.06
N VAL A 465 1.27 25.56 12.03
CA VAL A 465 0.73 26.91 12.13
C VAL A 465 -0.43 26.98 13.12
N LEU A 466 -1.34 26.02 13.11
CA LEU A 466 -2.50 25.99 14.02
C LEU A 466 -2.06 25.86 15.50
N ILE A 467 -1.13 24.96 15.77
CA ILE A 467 -0.65 24.71 17.14
C ILE A 467 0.24 25.86 17.63
N ASP A 468 1.15 26.37 16.80
CA ASP A 468 2.06 27.47 17.17
C ASP A 468 1.31 28.79 17.45
N ASN A 469 0.13 28.97 16.85
CA ASN A 469 -0.75 30.12 17.15
C ASN A 469 -1.79 29.82 18.25
N GLY A 470 -1.71 28.67 18.92
CA GLY A 470 -2.56 28.34 20.07
C GLY A 470 -4.03 28.07 19.71
N LEU A 471 -4.34 27.81 18.43
CA LEU A 471 -5.71 27.52 17.98
C LEU A 471 -6.12 26.06 18.24
N VAL A 472 -5.15 25.18 18.45
CA VAL A 472 -5.34 23.76 18.69
C VAL A 472 -4.47 23.32 19.86
N GLY A 473 -5.10 22.87 20.94
CA GLY A 473 -4.45 22.35 22.16
C GLY A 473 -4.57 20.83 22.31
N ASP A 474 -5.51 20.21 21.61
CA ASP A 474 -5.68 18.74 21.52
C ASP A 474 -6.26 18.32 20.15
N LEU A 475 -6.41 17.02 19.91
CA LEU A 475 -6.92 16.52 18.62
C LEU A 475 -8.36 16.94 18.30
N ALA A 476 -9.19 17.17 19.31
CA ALA A 476 -10.59 17.53 19.13
C ALA A 476 -10.79 19.01 18.78
N ASP A 477 -9.85 19.87 19.12
CA ASP A 477 -9.93 21.32 18.87
C ASP A 477 -10.06 21.67 17.38
N ILE A 478 -9.59 20.82 16.47
CA ILE A 478 -9.76 21.08 15.04
C ILE A 478 -11.24 21.24 14.65
N PHE A 479 -12.15 20.59 15.37
CA PHE A 479 -13.60 20.66 15.11
C PHE A 479 -14.24 21.92 15.68
N THR A 480 -13.49 22.74 16.44
CA THR A 480 -13.94 24.05 16.93
C THR A 480 -13.50 25.21 16.04
N LEU A 481 -12.54 24.95 15.12
CA LEU A 481 -11.99 25.97 14.24
C LEU A 481 -13.06 26.62 13.38
N THR A 482 -12.97 27.95 13.29
CA THR A 482 -13.81 28.75 12.40
C THR A 482 -12.99 29.32 11.23
N LYS A 483 -13.69 29.69 10.16
CA LYS A 483 -13.05 30.37 9.03
C LYS A 483 -12.34 31.65 9.47
N ASP A 484 -12.95 32.42 10.38
CA ASP A 484 -12.40 33.67 10.88
C ASP A 484 -11.12 33.46 11.69
N ASP A 485 -10.97 32.33 12.39
CA ASP A 485 -9.72 32.00 13.08
C ASP A 485 -8.59 31.73 12.08
N LEU A 486 -8.88 31.03 11.01
CA LEU A 486 -7.90 30.73 9.96
C LEU A 486 -7.48 31.99 9.18
N LEU A 487 -8.41 32.92 8.93
CA LEU A 487 -8.12 34.17 8.22
C LEU A 487 -7.21 35.12 8.99
N LYS A 488 -7.00 34.90 10.30
CA LYS A 488 -6.01 35.66 11.12
C LYS A 488 -4.56 35.18 10.87
N LEU A 489 -4.39 34.05 10.19
CA LEU A 489 -3.09 33.43 9.93
C LEU A 489 -2.59 33.77 8.52
N ASP A 490 -1.34 34.17 8.38
CA ASP A 490 -0.74 34.64 7.12
C ASP A 490 -0.82 33.62 5.95
N ARG A 491 -1.03 32.35 6.26
CA ARG A 491 -1.05 31.26 5.24
C ARG A 491 -2.44 30.98 4.65
N PHE A 492 -3.49 31.54 5.23
CA PHE A 492 -4.86 31.22 4.82
C PHE A 492 -5.51 32.41 4.12
N ALA A 493 -5.96 32.18 2.90
CA ALA A 493 -6.89 33.06 2.18
C ALA A 493 -8.31 32.49 2.27
N ASP A 494 -9.29 33.27 1.84
CA ASP A 494 -10.72 32.96 1.95
C ASP A 494 -11.07 31.55 1.42
N ILE A 495 -10.54 31.17 0.25
CA ILE A 495 -10.80 29.87 -0.38
C ILE A 495 -10.15 28.73 0.40
N SER A 496 -8.88 28.89 0.79
CA SER A 496 -8.15 27.83 1.51
C SER A 496 -8.69 27.60 2.92
N ALA A 497 -9.07 28.68 3.62
CA ALA A 497 -9.72 28.61 4.93
C ALA A 497 -11.08 27.87 4.83
N GLN A 498 -11.92 28.26 3.87
CA GLN A 498 -13.21 27.60 3.66
C GLN A 498 -13.05 26.12 3.31
N LYS A 499 -12.08 25.78 2.46
CA LYS A 499 -11.80 24.39 2.07
C LYS A 499 -11.41 23.53 3.27
N LEU A 500 -10.51 24.04 4.14
CA LEU A 500 -10.09 23.32 5.35
C LEU A 500 -11.26 23.12 6.32
N ILE A 501 -12.05 24.14 6.60
CA ILE A 501 -13.23 24.04 7.51
C ILE A 501 -14.23 23.02 6.97
N SER A 502 -14.50 23.04 5.66
CA SER A 502 -15.41 22.05 5.06
C SER A 502 -14.84 20.63 5.17
N ALA A 503 -13.53 20.45 4.89
CA ALA A 503 -12.89 19.16 5.01
C ALA A 503 -12.91 18.58 6.44
N ILE A 504 -12.76 19.45 7.46
CA ILE A 504 -12.89 19.03 8.87
C ILE A 504 -14.36 18.67 9.21
N ALA A 505 -15.32 19.47 8.77
CA ALA A 505 -16.73 19.24 9.04
C ALA A 505 -17.23 17.90 8.47
N ASP A 506 -16.77 17.53 7.28
CA ASP A 506 -17.09 16.25 6.62
C ASP A 506 -16.57 15.03 7.41
N LYS A 507 -15.61 15.21 8.33
CA LYS A 507 -15.03 14.14 9.14
C LYS A 507 -15.65 14.01 10.54
N LYS A 508 -16.81 14.63 10.81
CA LYS A 508 -17.51 14.44 12.09
C LYS A 508 -18.13 13.05 12.27
N ARG A 509 -18.25 12.29 11.20
CA ARG A 509 -18.71 10.90 11.25
C ARG A 509 -17.70 9.97 10.58
N PRO A 510 -16.51 9.78 11.20
CA PRO A 510 -15.48 8.91 10.63
C PRO A 510 -15.86 7.44 10.82
N GLU A 511 -15.29 6.56 9.98
CA GLU A 511 -15.32 5.12 10.22
C GLU A 511 -14.56 4.79 11.51
N LEU A 512 -15.11 3.86 12.30
CA LEU A 512 -14.63 3.56 13.64
C LEU A 512 -13.16 3.11 13.64
N GLU A 513 -12.78 2.26 12.69
CA GLU A 513 -11.40 1.76 12.56
C GLU A 513 -10.40 2.88 12.22
N ARG A 514 -10.82 3.83 11.39
CA ARG A 514 -9.98 4.98 11.01
C ARG A 514 -9.82 5.96 12.17
N PHE A 515 -10.89 6.17 12.92
CA PHE A 515 -10.86 6.98 14.12
C PHE A 515 -9.96 6.36 15.19
N LEU A 516 -10.12 5.06 15.48
CA LEU A 516 -9.30 4.33 16.43
C LEU A 516 -7.81 4.36 16.06
N TYR A 517 -7.50 4.12 14.78
CA TYR A 517 -6.13 4.25 14.28
C TYR A 517 -5.60 5.68 14.41
N GLY A 518 -6.44 6.67 14.14
CA GLY A 518 -6.14 8.10 14.21
C GLY A 518 -5.76 8.56 15.63
N LEU A 519 -6.36 7.99 16.67
CA LEU A 519 -6.03 8.28 18.08
C LEU A 519 -4.58 7.94 18.44
N GLY A 520 -3.90 7.13 17.61
CA GLY A 520 -2.48 6.82 17.76
C GLY A 520 -2.15 5.96 18.99
N ILE A 521 -3.10 5.15 19.44
CA ILE A 521 -2.89 4.20 20.55
C ILE A 521 -1.70 3.31 20.23
N ARG A 522 -0.83 3.15 21.21
CA ARG A 522 0.40 2.37 21.05
C ARG A 522 0.10 0.92 20.67
N HIS A 523 0.92 0.35 19.80
CA HIS A 523 0.77 -1.00 19.24
C HIS A 523 -0.48 -1.21 18.36
N ILE A 524 -1.37 -0.21 18.20
CA ILE A 524 -2.49 -0.30 17.28
C ILE A 524 -2.06 0.26 15.92
N GLY A 525 -1.86 -0.66 14.98
CA GLY A 525 -1.73 -0.37 13.55
C GLY A 525 -3.09 -0.32 12.87
N ALA A 526 -3.13 0.04 11.59
CA ALA A 526 -4.39 0.08 10.83
C ALA A 526 -5.12 -1.29 10.83
N GLN A 527 -4.38 -2.40 10.68
CA GLN A 527 -4.99 -3.74 10.70
C GLN A 527 -5.56 -4.08 12.08
N THR A 528 -4.80 -3.83 13.15
CA THR A 528 -5.27 -4.08 14.53
C THR A 528 -6.50 -3.24 14.86
N ALA A 529 -6.56 -1.99 14.37
CA ALA A 529 -7.77 -1.15 14.52
C ALA A 529 -8.99 -1.78 13.84
N ILE A 530 -8.83 -2.30 12.62
CA ILE A 530 -9.89 -3.02 11.91
C ILE A 530 -10.34 -4.26 12.70
N ASP A 531 -9.40 -5.07 13.20
CA ASP A 531 -9.72 -6.32 13.90
C ASP A 531 -10.43 -6.04 15.23
N LEU A 532 -9.98 -5.04 15.99
CA LEU A 532 -10.62 -4.59 17.23
C LEU A 532 -12.03 -4.04 16.97
N THR A 533 -12.20 -3.20 15.97
CA THR A 533 -13.50 -2.60 15.69
C THR A 533 -14.50 -3.60 15.13
N ASN A 534 -14.07 -4.59 14.36
CA ASN A 534 -14.91 -5.71 13.94
C ASN A 534 -15.38 -6.59 15.11
N HIS A 535 -14.58 -6.68 16.16
CA HIS A 535 -14.93 -7.48 17.34
C HIS A 535 -15.83 -6.71 18.31
N PHE A 536 -15.51 -5.44 18.60
CA PHE A 536 -16.22 -4.66 19.63
C PHE A 536 -17.32 -3.76 19.07
N GLU A 537 -17.37 -3.50 17.78
CA GLU A 537 -18.38 -2.75 17.01
C GLU A 537 -18.63 -1.29 17.49
N SER A 538 -18.09 -0.86 18.64
CA SER A 538 -18.22 0.51 19.15
C SER A 538 -17.04 0.92 20.05
N MET A 539 -16.81 2.24 20.19
CA MET A 539 -15.83 2.79 21.15
C MET A 539 -16.19 2.46 22.59
N GLU A 540 -17.49 2.46 22.92
CA GLU A 540 -17.94 2.16 24.29
C GLU A 540 -17.67 0.71 24.70
N ASN A 541 -17.86 -0.24 23.77
CA ASN A 541 -17.56 -1.66 24.04
C ASN A 541 -16.05 -1.86 24.18
N LEU A 542 -15.27 -1.24 23.29
CA LEU A 542 -13.81 -1.32 23.32
C LEU A 542 -13.25 -0.70 24.61
N ALA A 543 -13.80 0.44 25.06
CA ALA A 543 -13.38 1.11 26.29
C ALA A 543 -13.65 0.28 27.58
N LYS A 544 -14.64 -0.63 27.54
CA LYS A 544 -15.00 -1.52 28.66
C LYS A 544 -14.32 -2.88 28.59
N ALA A 545 -13.58 -3.17 27.50
CA ALA A 545 -12.97 -4.46 27.29
C ALA A 545 -11.85 -4.72 28.30
N THR A 546 -11.81 -5.94 28.83
CA THR A 546 -10.72 -6.42 29.68
C THR A 546 -9.56 -6.92 28.82
N ILE A 547 -8.38 -7.13 29.44
CA ILE A 547 -7.23 -7.75 28.76
C ILE A 547 -7.62 -9.11 28.16
N ASP A 548 -8.41 -9.91 28.88
CA ASP A 548 -8.85 -11.22 28.40
C ASP A 548 -9.81 -11.13 27.21
N ASP A 549 -10.69 -10.13 27.18
CA ASP A 549 -11.57 -9.87 26.03
C ASP A 549 -10.76 -9.47 24.79
N LEU A 550 -9.80 -8.55 24.96
CA LEU A 550 -8.93 -8.08 23.89
C LEU A 550 -8.06 -9.20 23.30
N ARG A 551 -7.56 -10.11 24.11
CA ARG A 551 -6.78 -11.27 23.66
C ARG A 551 -7.59 -12.31 22.87
N GLN A 552 -8.91 -12.20 22.81
CA GLN A 552 -9.75 -13.04 21.94
C GLN A 552 -9.70 -12.57 20.50
N VAL A 553 -9.25 -11.32 20.25
CA VAL A 553 -9.07 -10.77 18.91
C VAL A 553 -7.80 -11.33 18.28
N ASP A 554 -7.90 -11.84 17.05
CA ASP A 554 -6.76 -12.42 16.35
C ASP A 554 -5.66 -11.36 16.12
N GLY A 555 -4.41 -11.71 16.41
CA GLY A 555 -3.28 -10.78 16.33
C GLY A 555 -3.12 -9.83 17.53
N VAL A 556 -3.97 -9.88 18.54
CA VAL A 556 -3.86 -9.07 19.78
C VAL A 556 -3.22 -9.90 20.88
N GLY A 557 -1.93 -9.65 21.13
CA GLY A 557 -1.20 -10.23 22.27
C GLY A 557 -1.36 -9.41 23.55
N GLU A 558 -0.76 -9.91 24.66
CA GLU A 558 -0.83 -9.28 25.98
C GLU A 558 -0.36 -7.81 25.97
N ILE A 559 0.79 -7.52 25.34
CA ILE A 559 1.34 -6.15 25.23
C ILE A 559 0.38 -5.17 24.55
N VAL A 560 -0.30 -5.62 23.49
CA VAL A 560 -1.28 -4.80 22.76
C VAL A 560 -2.52 -4.58 23.65
N ALA A 561 -3.03 -5.64 24.28
CA ALA A 561 -4.18 -5.57 25.15
C ALA A 561 -3.95 -4.63 26.35
N GLU A 562 -2.79 -4.73 27.01
CA GLU A 562 -2.38 -3.82 28.08
C GLU A 562 -2.30 -2.37 27.62
N SER A 563 -1.77 -2.11 26.41
CA SER A 563 -1.70 -0.75 25.84
C SER A 563 -3.09 -0.16 25.60
N VAL A 564 -4.04 -0.96 25.14
CA VAL A 564 -5.43 -0.52 24.94
C VAL A 564 -6.09 -0.17 26.28
N VAL A 565 -6.03 -1.09 27.25
CA VAL A 565 -6.62 -0.88 28.58
C VAL A 565 -6.01 0.36 29.25
N ALA A 566 -4.68 0.50 29.22
CA ALA A 566 -3.99 1.65 29.80
C ALA A 566 -4.41 2.97 29.14
N TRP A 567 -4.58 2.97 27.82
CA TRP A 567 -5.00 4.17 27.09
C TRP A 567 -6.42 4.63 27.47
N PHE A 568 -7.36 3.69 27.59
CA PHE A 568 -8.76 4.01 28.00
C PHE A 568 -8.90 4.29 29.49
N ALA A 569 -7.93 3.88 30.33
CA ALA A 569 -7.88 4.21 31.74
C ALA A 569 -7.27 5.60 32.02
N ASP A 570 -6.59 6.20 31.07
CA ASP A 570 -5.97 7.52 31.21
C ASP A 570 -7.03 8.62 31.20
N GLU A 571 -7.04 9.47 32.24
CA GLU A 571 -8.05 10.52 32.42
C GLU A 571 -8.06 11.56 31.29
N ASP A 572 -6.91 11.88 30.71
CA ASP A 572 -6.81 12.89 29.65
C ASP A 572 -7.33 12.34 28.34
N ASN A 573 -7.12 11.04 28.05
CA ASN A 573 -7.72 10.37 26.91
C ASN A 573 -9.25 10.24 27.05
N VAL A 574 -9.76 9.98 28.27
CA VAL A 574 -11.21 9.95 28.54
C VAL A 574 -11.81 11.35 28.30
N LYS A 575 -11.16 12.42 28.79
CA LYS A 575 -11.60 13.81 28.53
C LYS A 575 -11.60 14.12 27.05
N LEU A 576 -10.57 13.69 26.32
CA LEU A 576 -10.49 13.87 24.86
C LEU A 576 -11.65 13.19 24.12
N LEU A 577 -11.98 11.95 24.46
CA LEU A 577 -13.13 11.23 23.87
C LEU A 577 -14.46 11.92 24.17
N ASN A 578 -14.65 12.38 25.40
CA ASN A 578 -15.85 13.13 25.78
C ASN A 578 -15.96 14.42 24.96
N LYS A 579 -14.88 15.16 24.79
CA LYS A 579 -14.82 16.37 23.99
C LYS A 579 -15.15 16.11 22.51
N PHE A 580 -14.67 15.04 21.91
CA PHE A 580 -15.08 14.63 20.56
C PHE A 580 -16.60 14.45 20.49
N THR A 581 -17.18 13.76 21.47
CA THR A 581 -18.61 13.52 21.55
C THR A 581 -19.40 14.82 21.67
N GLU A 582 -18.98 15.74 22.55
CA GLU A 582 -19.58 17.07 22.74
C GLU A 582 -19.55 17.92 21.46
N LEU A 583 -18.48 17.79 20.66
CA LEU A 583 -18.31 18.47 19.37
C LEU A 583 -19.06 17.79 18.22
N GLY A 584 -19.80 16.73 18.51
CA GLY A 584 -20.61 15.97 17.54
C GLY A 584 -19.79 15.07 16.61
N VAL A 585 -18.58 14.66 17.05
CA VAL A 585 -17.79 13.66 16.36
C VAL A 585 -18.27 12.28 16.83
N VAL A 586 -18.92 11.54 15.94
CA VAL A 586 -19.55 10.26 16.23
C VAL A 586 -18.97 9.22 15.26
N PRO A 587 -17.94 8.47 15.67
CA PRO A 587 -17.43 7.36 14.87
C PRO A 587 -18.53 6.31 14.66
N TRP A 588 -18.63 5.78 13.44
CA TRP A 588 -19.61 4.77 13.11
C TRP A 588 -18.93 3.48 12.65
N PHE A 589 -19.51 2.36 13.02
CA PHE A 589 -19.06 1.06 12.59
C PHE A 589 -19.84 0.63 11.35
N ASN A 590 -19.08 0.36 10.27
CA ASN A 590 -19.65 -0.17 9.05
C ASN A 590 -19.86 -1.69 9.22
N LYS A 591 -21.01 -2.08 9.73
CA LYS A 591 -21.37 -3.49 9.77
C LYS A 591 -21.60 -3.95 8.33
N LYS A 592 -20.62 -4.62 7.75
CA LYS A 592 -20.76 -5.22 6.42
C LYS A 592 -21.99 -6.15 6.47
N SER A 593 -23.09 -5.69 5.89
CA SER A 593 -24.33 -6.46 5.81
C SER A 593 -24.20 -7.44 4.64
N GLY A 594 -23.85 -8.66 4.93
CA GLY A 594 -23.88 -9.77 3.98
C GLY A 594 -24.83 -10.86 4.46
N GLY A 595 -25.11 -11.87 3.66
CA GLY A 595 -26.05 -12.95 4.00
C GLY A 595 -25.63 -13.83 5.18
N LEU A 596 -24.44 -13.58 5.78
CA LEU A 596 -23.96 -14.23 7.01
C LEU A 596 -24.02 -13.32 8.24
N SER A 597 -24.56 -12.11 8.13
CA SER A 597 -24.68 -11.18 9.25
C SER A 597 -25.45 -11.78 10.42
N GLY A 598 -24.96 -11.57 11.64
CA GLY A 598 -25.54 -12.10 12.88
C GLY A 598 -25.21 -13.58 13.14
N LYS A 599 -24.40 -14.22 12.30
CA LYS A 599 -23.93 -15.60 12.49
C LYS A 599 -22.45 -15.61 12.86
N SER A 600 -22.08 -16.44 13.84
CA SER A 600 -20.71 -16.62 14.27
C SER A 600 -20.21 -18.04 13.97
N PHE A 601 -18.99 -18.16 13.48
CA PHE A 601 -18.42 -19.39 12.98
C PHE A 601 -17.09 -19.71 13.65
N VAL A 602 -16.90 -20.97 14.02
CA VAL A 602 -15.60 -21.53 14.40
C VAL A 602 -15.27 -22.66 13.42
N VAL A 603 -14.09 -22.63 12.82
CA VAL A 603 -13.61 -23.73 11.96
C VAL A 603 -12.66 -24.62 12.76
N THR A 604 -12.86 -25.93 12.67
CA THR A 604 -12.02 -26.94 13.30
C THR A 604 -11.70 -28.08 12.34
N GLY A 605 -10.48 -28.60 12.40
CA GLY A 605 -9.99 -29.56 11.43
C GLY A 605 -9.54 -28.90 10.13
N THR A 606 -9.23 -29.72 9.13
CA THR A 606 -8.75 -29.27 7.80
C THR A 606 -9.93 -29.27 6.82
N LEU A 607 -10.22 -28.12 6.25
CA LEU A 607 -11.16 -28.00 5.14
C LEU A 607 -10.51 -28.54 3.86
N LYS A 608 -11.32 -29.09 2.94
CA LYS A 608 -10.83 -29.68 1.69
C LYS A 608 -10.65 -28.64 0.60
N SER A 609 -11.54 -27.65 0.55
CA SER A 609 -11.62 -26.66 -0.55
C SER A 609 -10.85 -25.37 -0.25
N MET A 610 -10.54 -25.10 1.03
CA MET A 610 -9.86 -23.83 1.39
C MET A 610 -9.14 -23.92 2.73
N GLY A 611 -8.14 -23.04 2.93
CA GLY A 611 -7.51 -22.86 4.25
C GLY A 611 -8.47 -22.22 5.26
N ARG A 612 -8.17 -22.41 6.56
CA ARG A 612 -8.99 -21.86 7.66
C ARG A 612 -9.12 -20.34 7.58
N ASP A 613 -8.05 -19.64 7.19
CA ASP A 613 -8.03 -18.18 7.12
C ASP A 613 -8.79 -17.67 5.89
N ALA A 614 -8.72 -18.39 4.77
CA ALA A 614 -9.56 -18.12 3.60
C ALA A 614 -11.06 -18.28 3.90
N ALA A 615 -11.42 -19.29 4.71
CA ALA A 615 -12.79 -19.46 5.21
C ALA A 615 -13.18 -18.30 6.14
N ALA A 616 -12.26 -17.86 7.03
CA ALA A 616 -12.49 -16.73 7.90
C ALA A 616 -12.74 -15.43 7.12
N ASP A 617 -11.94 -15.18 6.07
CA ASP A 617 -12.09 -13.98 5.25
C ASP A 617 -13.40 -14.01 4.43
N LYS A 618 -13.77 -15.15 3.87
CA LYS A 618 -15.07 -15.29 3.17
C LYS A 618 -16.26 -15.05 4.11
N ILE A 619 -16.19 -15.61 5.33
CA ILE A 619 -17.23 -15.39 6.35
C ILE A 619 -17.31 -13.91 6.74
N ARG A 620 -16.18 -13.26 7.01
CA ARG A 620 -16.10 -11.83 7.38
C ARG A 620 -16.60 -10.92 6.24
N ASN A 621 -16.20 -11.21 5.00
CA ASN A 621 -16.62 -10.43 3.83
C ASN A 621 -18.14 -10.47 3.60
N LEU A 622 -18.81 -11.52 4.06
CA LEU A 622 -20.26 -11.68 4.01
C LEU A 622 -20.96 -11.29 5.34
N GLY A 623 -20.26 -10.54 6.20
CA GLY A 623 -20.82 -9.99 7.44
C GLY A 623 -20.91 -10.99 8.60
N GLY A 624 -20.34 -12.20 8.47
CA GLY A 624 -20.27 -13.20 9.54
C GLY A 624 -19.12 -12.94 10.51
N VAL A 625 -19.24 -13.39 11.75
CA VAL A 625 -18.20 -13.30 12.78
C VAL A 625 -17.39 -14.60 12.79
N PHE A 626 -16.09 -14.52 12.57
CA PHE A 626 -15.20 -15.68 12.70
C PHE A 626 -14.52 -15.69 14.07
N GLN A 627 -14.61 -16.83 14.76
CA GLN A 627 -14.06 -17.01 16.10
C GLN A 627 -13.02 -18.14 16.12
N THR A 628 -12.00 -18.00 16.96
CA THR A 628 -10.91 -19.01 17.10
C THR A 628 -11.27 -20.12 18.06
N ALA A 629 -12.20 -19.87 19.01
CA ALA A 629 -12.67 -20.81 20.03
C ALA A 629 -14.20 -20.84 20.08
N VAL A 630 -14.76 -22.01 20.44
CA VAL A 630 -16.21 -22.18 20.63
C VAL A 630 -16.62 -21.52 21.95
N SER A 631 -17.58 -20.61 21.90
CA SER A 631 -18.21 -19.93 23.02
C SER A 631 -19.73 -20.13 23.04
N LYS A 632 -20.43 -19.60 24.03
CA LYS A 632 -21.91 -19.64 24.07
C LYS A 632 -22.58 -18.90 22.92
N ASP A 633 -21.86 -17.93 22.33
CA ASP A 633 -22.33 -17.09 21.25
C ASP A 633 -21.95 -17.64 19.86
N THR A 634 -21.30 -18.80 19.81
CA THR A 634 -20.93 -19.46 18.55
C THR A 634 -22.15 -20.09 17.89
N THR A 635 -22.54 -19.60 16.70
CA THR A 635 -23.69 -20.11 15.97
C THR A 635 -23.37 -21.43 15.26
N TYR A 636 -22.20 -21.52 14.63
CA TYR A 636 -21.81 -22.68 13.85
C TYR A 636 -20.36 -23.12 14.19
N LEU A 637 -20.20 -24.43 14.38
CA LEU A 637 -18.90 -25.10 14.37
C LEU A 637 -18.74 -25.82 13.03
N VAL A 638 -17.86 -25.34 12.18
CA VAL A 638 -17.54 -25.98 10.90
C VAL A 638 -16.51 -27.06 11.14
N ALA A 639 -16.88 -28.32 10.88
CA ALA A 639 -16.07 -29.49 11.09
C ALA A 639 -15.46 -30.01 9.77
N GLY A 640 -14.16 -29.79 9.56
CA GLY A 640 -13.39 -30.33 8.44
C GLY A 640 -12.84 -31.74 8.73
N GLY A 641 -11.82 -32.17 8.00
CA GLY A 641 -11.11 -33.43 8.25
C GLY A 641 -10.23 -33.38 9.51
N LYS A 642 -10.06 -34.51 10.22
CA LYS A 642 -9.21 -34.65 11.42
C LYS A 642 -9.56 -33.66 12.54
N VAL A 643 -10.83 -33.61 12.94
CA VAL A 643 -11.37 -32.68 13.95
C VAL A 643 -10.84 -33.00 15.36
N GLY A 644 -10.39 -31.97 16.08
CA GLY A 644 -9.97 -32.12 17.48
C GLY A 644 -11.18 -32.31 18.42
N ALA A 645 -11.16 -33.35 19.26
CA ALA A 645 -12.24 -33.69 20.19
C ALA A 645 -12.65 -32.57 21.17
N SER A 646 -11.74 -31.66 21.51
CA SER A 646 -11.97 -30.57 22.45
C SER A 646 -13.01 -29.53 21.97
N LYS A 647 -12.97 -29.13 20.68
CA LYS A 647 -13.91 -28.15 20.12
C LYS A 647 -15.30 -28.76 19.89
N LEU A 648 -15.36 -30.06 19.48
CA LEU A 648 -16.61 -30.79 19.37
C LEU A 648 -17.34 -30.87 20.70
N LYS A 649 -16.61 -31.26 21.77
CA LYS A 649 -17.17 -31.36 23.10
C LYS A 649 -17.71 -30.03 23.65
N LYS A 650 -17.03 -28.92 23.34
CA LYS A 650 -17.52 -27.58 23.67
C LYS A 650 -18.74 -27.17 22.86
N ALA A 651 -18.80 -27.51 21.57
CA ALA A 651 -19.96 -27.25 20.73
C ALA A 651 -21.21 -27.98 21.25
N GLU A 652 -21.07 -29.26 21.60
CA GLU A 652 -22.15 -30.04 22.24
C GLU A 652 -22.59 -29.42 23.57
N GLN A 653 -21.63 -28.99 24.41
CA GLN A 653 -21.92 -28.37 25.69
C GLN A 653 -22.71 -27.06 25.59
N TYR A 654 -22.43 -26.27 24.54
CA TYR A 654 -23.09 -24.95 24.33
C TYR A 654 -24.28 -25.02 23.37
N GLY A 655 -24.58 -26.19 22.78
CA GLY A 655 -25.64 -26.35 21.79
C GLY A 655 -25.34 -25.69 20.44
N THR A 656 -24.04 -25.45 20.13
CA THR A 656 -23.58 -24.88 18.87
C THR A 656 -23.88 -25.85 17.73
N LYS A 657 -24.50 -25.37 16.65
CA LYS A 657 -24.80 -26.20 15.47
C LYS A 657 -23.50 -26.59 14.76
N ILE A 658 -23.27 -27.91 14.63
CA ILE A 658 -22.12 -28.43 13.88
C ILE A 658 -22.54 -28.58 12.41
N ILE A 659 -21.77 -27.98 11.50
CA ILE A 659 -21.94 -28.08 10.06
C ILE A 659 -20.66 -28.62 9.42
N ASP A 660 -20.77 -29.21 8.25
CA ASP A 660 -19.61 -29.59 7.44
C ASP A 660 -19.18 -28.46 6.49
N GLU A 661 -18.11 -28.69 5.77
CA GLU A 661 -17.57 -27.75 4.80
C GLU A 661 -18.54 -27.46 3.65
N GLU A 662 -19.28 -28.47 3.18
CA GLU A 662 -20.24 -28.31 2.08
C GLU A 662 -21.40 -27.39 2.47
N GLU A 663 -21.87 -27.50 3.72
CA GLU A 663 -22.92 -26.61 4.24
C GLU A 663 -22.40 -25.19 4.42
N LEU A 664 -21.13 -25.00 4.85
CA LEU A 664 -20.49 -23.68 4.88
C LEU A 664 -20.40 -23.08 3.48
N LEU A 665 -19.94 -23.83 2.49
CA LEU A 665 -19.84 -23.35 1.10
C LEU A 665 -21.19 -22.92 0.55
N ARG A 666 -22.23 -23.73 0.75
CA ARG A 666 -23.61 -23.36 0.35
C ARG A 666 -24.08 -22.07 1.06
N MET A 667 -23.71 -21.91 2.34
CA MET A 667 -24.06 -20.68 3.06
C MET A 667 -23.32 -19.46 2.50
N ILE A 668 -22.07 -19.63 2.08
CA ILE A 668 -21.25 -18.57 1.45
C ILE A 668 -21.83 -18.23 0.07
N GLU A 669 -22.12 -19.23 -0.77
CA GLU A 669 -22.74 -19.05 -2.10
C GLU A 669 -24.11 -18.37 -2.05
N ASN A 670 -24.95 -18.74 -1.08
CA ASN A 670 -26.28 -18.13 -0.90
C ASN A 670 -26.24 -16.74 -0.26
N ALA A 671 -25.10 -16.33 0.27
CA ALA A 671 -24.89 -15.07 0.97
C ALA A 671 -24.18 -14.00 0.12
N GLY A 672 -23.50 -14.40 -0.96
CA GLY A 672 -22.86 -13.53 -1.96
C GLY A 672 -23.75 -13.39 -3.14
#